data_35ab7288b0d582892c0391fcc25d915c
#
_entry.id   35ab7288b0d582892c0391fcc25d915c
#
_cell.length_a   1.000
_cell.length_b   1.000
_cell.length_c   1.000
_cell.angle_alpha   90.00
_cell.angle_beta   90.00
_cell.angle_gamma   90.00
#
_symmetry.space_group_name_H-M   'P 1'
#
loop_
_entity.id
_entity.type
_entity.pdbx_description
1 polymer ?
#
loop_
_entity_poly.entity_id
_entity_poly.type
_entity_poly.pdbx_seq_one_letter_code
_entity_poly.pdbx_strand_id
1 'polypeptide(L)'
;LANLVNGVHLYSPDESFLLPLQKESLFKDFFISDFYKDQEGNHLLATFDKGIIVVPNPENSGIEFLPDEYAITKICIGKNEQLLLGTNKGGIIAFDKGLHPIKSSGNKRIEYLNYWQEEEIIIHDNMGFSFIDRKTDMEKNNIPFATKDLSFGKDHILAGFNIGLFELTFDSITRTFYTDGKKILNERIYCTSYEAASNSWYVSSSSGLYWSSDLKNFSPVTLKGKAIPTLDIQSTEKHTIATSLKNGILLLEKGEIKKQTIPVFNENKLIITKFLIYRNEIIANTQHGIFILDAKGNPVFRVNKSSGLFADKIFDFCLHENELWIAHKNGLQRINIENIKKKTEKPKLILETILVNGKKAATEKNRFSNEEKKISFHLRSPSLLHRENIRYHYRLIGADNDWNIAPYEDHIITYNALKPGNYTFEAKAENNGLFSPQVSYAFTILNPFYLRWWFIGIVVLSIAILVYLLFKRQIRKQQEKANQINELHASRLIAIQSQMNPHFIFNSLNSIQDLVLKGDMDNSYSSITRFSNLVRRTLNQSDKDFIEFEEEIKTIELYLGFEKLRFKHELEFSLNTNQISEILIPPMLIQPFIENALLHGLLHKEGQKTLRIDFFMKDETLYCVIEDNGIGRENAKKIQERQRSGHESFATKAITKRFDILKHFFKEELGVSYEDSETGTKVTLKIPHRKRF
;
A
#
# COMPACT_ATOMS: atom_id res chain seq x y z
N LEU A 1 54.80 19.55 10.47
CA LEU A 1 54.82 20.40 11.67
C LEU A 1 53.93 21.60 11.47
N ALA A 2 52.94 21.76 12.31
CA ALA A 2 52.10 22.96 12.35
C ALA A 2 52.80 24.06 13.15
N ASN A 3 52.81 25.30 12.61
CA ASN A 3 53.38 26.42 13.30
C ASN A 3 52.30 27.51 13.50
N LEU A 4 52.22 28.04 14.70
CA LEU A 4 51.23 29.07 15.08
C LEU A 4 51.34 30.37 14.28
N VAL A 5 52.45 30.63 13.58
CA VAL A 5 52.66 31.91 12.91
C VAL A 5 52.88 31.78 11.39
N ASN A 6 53.32 30.63 10.91
CA ASN A 6 53.74 30.43 9.52
C ASN A 6 53.09 29.28 8.78
N GLY A 7 51.90 28.85 9.21
CA GLY A 7 51.16 27.77 8.55
C GLY A 7 51.72 26.37 8.84
N VAL A 8 51.74 25.51 7.85
CA VAL A 8 52.14 24.07 8.00
C VAL A 8 53.38 23.80 7.19
N HIS A 9 54.37 23.21 7.84
CA HIS A 9 55.54 22.67 7.19
C HIS A 9 55.43 21.14 7.14
N LEU A 10 55.47 20.58 5.92
CA LEU A 10 55.53 19.13 5.70
C LEU A 10 56.99 18.70 5.61
N TYR A 11 57.33 17.68 6.42
CA TYR A 11 58.65 17.05 6.36
C TYR A 11 58.48 15.58 5.96
N SER A 12 59.19 15.11 4.95
CA SER A 12 59.29 13.68 4.67
C SER A 12 60.52 13.09 5.34
N PRO A 13 60.46 11.90 5.91
CA PRO A 13 61.60 11.18 6.41
C PRO A 13 62.60 10.76 5.32
N ASP A 14 62.13 10.60 4.08
CA ASP A 14 62.96 10.20 2.92
C ASP A 14 63.03 11.40 1.97
N GLU A 15 64.25 11.94 1.74
CA GLU A 15 64.51 13.07 0.86
C GLU A 15 64.09 12.83 -0.60
N SER A 16 63.80 11.63 -0.99
CA SER A 16 63.40 11.26 -2.35
C SER A 16 61.96 11.56 -2.72
N PHE A 17 61.11 12.03 -1.80
CA PHE A 17 59.69 12.22 -2.02
C PHE A 17 59.19 13.67 -2.03
N LEU A 18 60.08 14.60 -1.79
CA LEU A 18 59.80 16.03 -1.98
C LEU A 18 60.38 16.46 -3.30
N LEU A 19 59.53 16.69 -4.30
CA LEU A 19 59.76 17.86 -5.13
C LEU A 19 60.13 19.01 -4.14
N PRO A 20 61.22 19.74 -4.30
CA PRO A 20 61.50 20.83 -3.43
C PRO A 20 60.35 21.82 -3.54
N LEU A 21 59.32 21.62 -2.74
CA LEU A 21 58.43 22.66 -2.35
C LEU A 21 59.42 23.73 -1.87
N GLN A 22 59.62 24.77 -2.71
CA GLN A 22 60.37 25.94 -2.29
C GLN A 22 59.89 26.18 -0.88
N LYS A 23 60.78 26.48 0.05
CA LYS A 23 60.54 26.68 1.49
C LYS A 23 59.34 27.50 1.88
N GLU A 24 58.27 27.45 1.12
CA GLU A 24 57.05 28.17 1.35
C GLU A 24 56.14 27.30 2.21
N SER A 25 55.90 27.75 3.42
CA SER A 25 54.91 27.16 4.30
C SER A 25 53.53 27.17 3.64
N LEU A 26 52.88 26.01 3.58
CA LEU A 26 51.46 25.93 3.20
C LEU A 26 50.61 26.68 4.21
N PHE A 27 49.58 27.38 3.73
CA PHE A 27 48.65 28.09 4.63
C PHE A 27 49.29 29.18 5.50
N LYS A 28 50.22 29.99 4.93
CA LYS A 28 50.91 31.08 5.63
C LYS A 28 50.01 32.07 6.37
N ASP A 29 48.82 32.30 5.83
CA ASP A 29 47.84 33.24 6.37
C ASP A 29 46.88 32.59 7.40
N PHE A 30 47.17 31.38 7.84
CA PHE A 30 46.35 30.66 8.79
C PHE A 30 47.12 30.36 10.09
N PHE A 31 46.51 30.68 11.20
CA PHE A 31 47.01 30.30 12.51
C PHE A 31 46.51 28.92 12.85
N ILE A 32 47.37 27.91 12.67
CA ILE A 32 46.97 26.51 12.91
C ILE A 32 47.17 26.17 14.38
N SER A 33 46.05 25.72 15.01
CA SER A 33 46.04 25.36 16.42
C SER A 33 46.21 23.85 16.65
N ASP A 34 45.75 23.02 15.73
CA ASP A 34 45.80 21.55 15.90
C ASP A 34 45.80 20.87 14.52
N PHE A 35 46.19 19.59 14.52
CA PHE A 35 46.27 18.76 13.33
C PHE A 35 45.71 17.37 13.64
N TYR A 36 44.87 16.86 12.74
CA TYR A 36 44.34 15.51 12.82
C TYR A 36 44.33 14.87 11.43
N LYS A 37 44.75 13.60 11.36
CA LYS A 37 44.62 12.79 10.15
C LYS A 37 43.43 11.85 10.35
N ASP A 38 42.44 11.93 9.50
CA ASP A 38 41.27 11.06 9.57
C ASP A 38 41.55 9.65 8.99
N GLN A 39 40.56 8.77 9.11
CA GLN A 39 40.68 7.40 8.61
C GLN A 39 40.72 7.30 7.08
N GLU A 40 40.20 8.33 6.37
CA GLU A 40 40.28 8.44 4.90
C GLU A 40 41.65 8.99 4.44
N GLY A 41 42.55 9.31 5.35
CA GLY A 41 43.86 9.90 5.08
C GLY A 41 43.83 11.40 4.87
N ASN A 42 42.70 12.07 5.08
CA ASN A 42 42.60 13.51 4.98
C ASN A 42 43.25 14.19 6.18
N HIS A 43 43.86 15.32 5.94
CA HIS A 43 44.46 16.13 6.98
C HIS A 43 43.51 17.27 7.36
N LEU A 44 43.14 17.31 8.63
CA LEU A 44 42.29 18.34 9.20
C LEU A 44 43.19 19.29 10.01
N LEU A 45 43.15 20.56 9.64
CA LEU A 45 43.90 21.64 10.29
C LEU A 45 42.91 22.53 11.01
N ALA A 46 42.93 22.53 12.32
CA ALA A 46 42.11 23.44 13.10
C ALA A 46 42.81 24.84 13.09
N THR A 47 42.03 25.89 12.83
CA THR A 47 42.51 27.25 12.86
C THR A 47 41.85 28.07 13.96
N PHE A 48 42.47 29.11 14.45
CA PHE A 48 41.92 29.95 15.51
C PHE A 48 40.71 30.80 15.05
N ASP A 49 40.70 31.20 13.80
CA ASP A 49 39.74 32.18 13.30
C ASP A 49 38.95 31.78 12.04
N LYS A 50 39.37 30.73 11.34
CA LYS A 50 38.79 30.34 10.07
C LYS A 50 38.19 28.91 10.05
N GLY A 51 38.00 28.29 11.25
CA GLY A 51 37.42 26.95 11.41
C GLY A 51 38.39 25.83 11.08
N ILE A 52 37.91 24.77 10.40
CA ILE A 52 38.73 23.62 10.07
C ILE A 52 38.98 23.59 8.56
N ILE A 53 40.27 23.54 8.20
CA ILE A 53 40.70 23.31 6.82
C ILE A 53 40.85 21.84 6.63
N VAL A 54 40.19 21.29 5.61
CA VAL A 54 40.34 19.88 5.22
C VAL A 54 41.20 19.79 3.98
N VAL A 55 42.33 19.13 4.12
CA VAL A 55 43.25 18.84 3.01
C VAL A 55 43.04 17.39 2.59
N PRO A 56 42.50 17.14 1.39
CA PRO A 56 42.30 15.78 0.89
C PRO A 56 43.65 15.09 0.80
N ASN A 57 43.74 13.90 1.30
CA ASN A 57 44.89 13.00 1.33
C ASN A 57 46.12 13.50 0.53
N PRO A 58 47.01 14.33 1.11
CA PRO A 58 48.09 15.01 0.38
C PRO A 58 49.18 14.06 -0.13
N GLU A 59 49.20 12.80 0.35
CA GLU A 59 50.12 11.76 -0.13
C GLU A 59 49.75 11.30 -1.57
N ASN A 60 48.55 11.58 -2.03
CA ASN A 60 48.06 11.15 -3.35
C ASN A 60 48.16 12.28 -4.41
N SER A 61 48.36 13.50 -4.01
CA SER A 61 48.38 14.62 -4.93
C SER A 61 49.47 15.65 -4.57
N GLY A 62 50.27 16.03 -5.53
CA GLY A 62 51.17 17.18 -5.45
C GLY A 62 50.52 18.36 -6.21
N ILE A 63 50.66 19.57 -5.71
CA ILE A 63 50.18 20.78 -6.38
C ILE A 63 51.36 21.73 -6.51
N GLU A 64 51.61 22.15 -7.74
CA GLU A 64 52.56 23.21 -8.05
C GLU A 64 51.76 24.48 -8.36
N PHE A 65 51.85 25.46 -7.50
CA PHE A 65 51.31 26.81 -7.76
C PHE A 65 52.25 27.54 -8.68
N LEU A 66 51.74 27.93 -9.83
CA LEU A 66 52.48 28.74 -10.78
C LEU A 66 52.17 30.22 -10.52
N PRO A 67 53.13 31.12 -10.78
CA PRO A 67 52.84 32.54 -10.74
C PRO A 67 51.62 32.90 -11.57
N ASP A 68 50.82 33.86 -11.16
CA ASP A 68 49.53 34.22 -11.81
C ASP A 68 49.69 34.60 -13.30
N GLU A 69 50.89 34.89 -13.73
CA GLU A 69 51.20 35.15 -15.13
C GLU A 69 51.17 33.88 -16.03
N TYR A 70 51.19 32.65 -15.43
CA TYR A 70 51.26 31.41 -16.15
C TYR A 70 49.98 30.54 -15.96
N ALA A 71 48.92 30.90 -16.62
CA ALA A 71 47.79 29.99 -16.70
C ALA A 71 48.06 28.94 -17.77
N ILE A 72 48.25 27.67 -17.34
CA ILE A 72 48.58 26.57 -18.22
C ILE A 72 47.35 26.21 -19.05
N THR A 73 47.51 26.05 -20.34
CA THR A 73 46.45 25.71 -21.32
C THR A 73 46.64 24.36 -21.95
N LYS A 74 47.94 23.94 -22.10
CA LYS A 74 48.32 22.65 -22.67
C LYS A 74 49.46 22.02 -21.90
N ILE A 75 49.50 20.70 -21.91
CA ILE A 75 50.57 19.94 -21.30
C ILE A 75 50.93 18.73 -22.20
N CYS A 76 52.19 18.48 -22.38
CA CYS A 76 52.69 17.28 -23.04
C CYS A 76 54.02 16.79 -22.42
N ILE A 77 54.41 15.58 -22.77
CA ILE A 77 55.70 15.04 -22.36
C ILE A 77 56.74 15.40 -23.40
N GLY A 78 57.82 15.99 -22.95
CA GLY A 78 58.97 16.39 -23.76
C GLY A 78 60.15 15.39 -23.66
N LYS A 79 61.32 15.81 -24.12
CA LYS A 79 62.56 15.03 -24.03
C LYS A 79 62.94 14.77 -22.56
N ASN A 80 63.58 13.61 -22.32
CA ASN A 80 64.03 13.23 -21.00
C ASN A 80 62.90 13.23 -19.91
N GLU A 81 61.68 12.92 -20.34
CA GLU A 81 60.53 12.83 -19.45
C GLU A 81 60.10 14.14 -18.76
N GLN A 82 60.68 15.26 -19.20
CA GLN A 82 60.25 16.57 -18.69
C GLN A 82 58.87 16.95 -19.25
N LEU A 83 58.09 17.67 -18.48
CA LEU A 83 56.78 18.18 -18.93
C LEU A 83 56.97 19.50 -19.65
N LEU A 84 56.30 19.63 -20.78
CA LEU A 84 56.19 20.90 -21.50
C LEU A 84 54.84 21.53 -21.23
N LEU A 85 54.82 22.75 -20.76
CA LEU A 85 53.64 23.50 -20.37
C LEU A 85 53.42 24.69 -21.32
N GLY A 86 52.31 24.72 -21.99
CA GLY A 86 51.90 25.85 -22.81
C GLY A 86 50.99 26.82 -22.02
N THR A 87 51.19 28.09 -22.14
CA THR A 87 50.49 29.13 -21.36
C THR A 87 49.45 29.90 -22.19
N ASN A 88 48.56 30.59 -21.50
CA ASN A 88 47.56 31.48 -22.10
C ASN A 88 48.14 32.74 -22.72
N LYS A 89 49.38 33.07 -22.42
CA LYS A 89 50.13 34.21 -22.95
C LYS A 89 51.21 33.83 -23.99
N GLY A 90 51.20 32.58 -24.46
CA GLY A 90 52.12 32.08 -25.49
C GLY A 90 53.48 31.62 -24.98
N GLY A 91 53.71 31.64 -23.69
CA GLY A 91 54.92 31.12 -23.10
C GLY A 91 54.92 29.59 -23.13
N ILE A 92 56.09 28.99 -23.28
CA ILE A 92 56.35 27.56 -23.15
C ILE A 92 57.38 27.36 -22.03
N ILE A 93 57.04 26.51 -21.12
CA ILE A 93 57.85 26.24 -19.93
C ILE A 93 58.13 24.74 -19.89
N ALA A 94 59.39 24.35 -19.75
CA ALA A 94 59.73 23.01 -19.37
C ALA A 94 59.70 22.86 -17.85
N PHE A 95 59.11 21.81 -17.37
CA PHE A 95 59.00 21.49 -15.97
C PHE A 95 59.62 20.09 -15.73
N ASP A 96 60.64 20.04 -14.89
CA ASP A 96 61.25 18.83 -14.39
C ASP A 96 61.37 18.89 -12.84
N LYS A 97 62.50 19.39 -12.36
CA LYS A 97 62.74 19.72 -10.95
C LYS A 97 62.48 21.19 -10.62
N GLY A 98 62.06 21.98 -11.62
CA GLY A 98 61.75 23.41 -11.56
C GLY A 98 61.15 23.90 -12.84
N LEU A 99 60.81 25.21 -12.88
CA LEU A 99 60.27 25.88 -14.06
C LEU A 99 61.39 26.47 -14.92
N HIS A 100 61.51 25.94 -16.13
CA HIS A 100 62.52 26.39 -17.08
C HIS A 100 61.86 27.00 -18.32
N PRO A 101 61.76 28.34 -18.44
CA PRO A 101 61.16 28.96 -19.61
C PRO A 101 61.96 28.60 -20.88
N ILE A 102 61.25 28.09 -21.88
CA ILE A 102 61.84 27.81 -23.21
C ILE A 102 61.59 28.99 -24.13
N LYS A 103 60.37 29.54 -24.03
CA LYS A 103 59.96 30.68 -24.82
C LYS A 103 59.34 31.75 -23.90
N SER A 104 59.83 32.97 -23.97
CA SER A 104 59.23 34.07 -23.25
C SER A 104 57.89 34.48 -23.88
N SER A 105 57.03 35.06 -23.08
CA SER A 105 55.68 35.41 -23.40
C SER A 105 55.42 36.10 -24.72
N GLY A 106 54.59 35.60 -25.54
CA GLY A 106 53.80 36.31 -26.55
C GLY A 106 52.40 36.58 -26.02
N ASN A 107 51.61 37.40 -26.64
CA ASN A 107 50.23 37.70 -26.26
C ASN A 107 49.21 36.64 -26.77
N LYS A 108 49.64 35.44 -27.12
CA LYS A 108 48.80 34.45 -27.81
C LYS A 108 48.73 33.14 -27.00
N ARG A 109 47.52 32.67 -26.80
CA ARG A 109 47.24 31.43 -26.08
C ARG A 109 47.77 30.22 -26.86
N ILE A 110 48.51 29.33 -26.20
CA ILE A 110 48.88 28.01 -26.77
C ILE A 110 47.63 27.10 -26.79
N GLU A 111 47.20 26.71 -27.98
CA GLU A 111 46.05 25.81 -28.19
C GLU A 111 46.44 24.37 -28.53
N TYR A 112 47.66 24.19 -29.05
CA TYR A 112 48.24 22.88 -29.30
C TYR A 112 49.70 22.91 -28.87
N LEU A 113 50.17 21.80 -28.26
CA LEU A 113 51.53 21.60 -27.82
C LEU A 113 51.87 20.10 -27.93
N ASN A 114 52.92 19.78 -28.68
CA ASN A 114 53.41 18.41 -28.78
C ASN A 114 54.91 18.42 -29.00
N TYR A 115 55.55 17.34 -28.59
CA TYR A 115 56.99 17.08 -28.84
C TYR A 115 57.10 16.14 -30.05
N TRP A 116 57.99 16.48 -31.00
CA TRP A 116 58.18 15.71 -32.21
C TRP A 116 59.65 15.44 -32.42
N GLN A 117 59.99 14.18 -32.68
CA GLN A 117 61.36 13.68 -32.76
C GLN A 117 62.18 14.06 -31.53
N GLU A 118 63.51 14.05 -31.63
CA GLU A 118 64.33 14.23 -30.43
C GLU A 118 64.54 15.69 -29.97
N GLU A 119 64.19 16.70 -30.79
CA GLU A 119 64.63 18.09 -30.52
C GLU A 119 63.64 19.20 -30.85
N GLU A 120 62.46 18.88 -31.40
CA GLU A 120 61.50 19.93 -31.81
C GLU A 120 60.25 19.96 -30.97
N ILE A 121 59.79 21.13 -30.64
CA ILE A 121 58.51 21.39 -30.00
C ILE A 121 57.56 22.03 -31.01
N ILE A 122 56.48 21.37 -31.27
CA ILE A 122 55.43 21.84 -32.14
C ILE A 122 54.42 22.65 -31.32
N ILE A 123 54.15 23.82 -31.72
CA ILE A 123 53.18 24.72 -31.08
C ILE A 123 52.19 25.26 -32.09
N HIS A 124 51.04 25.56 -31.56
CA HIS A 124 50.03 26.26 -32.31
C HIS A 124 49.37 27.31 -31.43
N ASP A 125 49.24 28.49 -31.93
CA ASP A 125 48.50 29.61 -31.36
C ASP A 125 47.32 29.99 -32.26
N ASN A 126 46.60 31.04 -31.91
CA ASN A 126 45.45 31.55 -32.70
C ASN A 126 45.82 32.11 -34.09
N MET A 127 47.09 32.28 -34.39
CA MET A 127 47.54 32.90 -35.62
C MET A 127 48.20 31.94 -36.60
N GLY A 128 48.67 30.81 -36.12
CA GLY A 128 49.28 29.86 -37.01
C GLY A 128 50.01 28.71 -36.34
N PHE A 129 50.55 27.85 -37.17
CA PHE A 129 51.35 26.72 -36.78
C PHE A 129 52.82 27.12 -36.83
N SER A 130 53.53 26.85 -35.74
CA SER A 130 54.98 27.08 -35.66
C SER A 130 55.63 25.93 -34.91
N PHE A 131 56.93 25.82 -35.03
CA PHE A 131 57.70 24.87 -34.22
C PHE A 131 58.95 25.57 -33.65
N ILE A 132 59.43 25.04 -32.53
CA ILE A 132 60.65 25.51 -31.89
C ILE A 132 61.71 24.51 -32.11
N ASP A 133 62.79 24.90 -32.79
CA ASP A 133 64.00 24.13 -32.90
C ASP A 133 64.81 24.26 -31.60
N ARG A 134 64.87 23.19 -30.84
CA ARG A 134 65.58 23.18 -29.52
C ARG A 134 67.09 23.31 -29.61
N LYS A 135 67.69 23.13 -30.81
CA LYS A 135 69.09 23.39 -31.02
C LYS A 135 69.43 24.90 -31.11
N THR A 136 68.53 25.65 -31.67
CA THR A 136 68.70 27.07 -31.90
C THR A 136 67.81 27.93 -31.03
N ASP A 137 66.87 27.36 -30.30
CA ASP A 137 65.79 28.00 -29.57
C ASP A 137 65.01 29.06 -30.43
N MET A 138 65.04 28.86 -31.75
CA MET A 138 64.36 29.75 -32.68
C MET A 138 62.95 29.15 -33.01
N GLU A 139 61.95 30.03 -32.94
CA GLU A 139 60.66 29.76 -33.46
C GLU A 139 60.62 30.02 -34.97
N LYS A 140 60.16 29.00 -35.70
CA LYS A 140 59.91 29.11 -37.14
C LYS A 140 58.41 29.03 -37.40
N ASN A 141 57.84 30.10 -37.97
CA ASN A 141 56.41 30.16 -38.23
C ASN A 141 56.17 30.18 -39.75
N ASN A 142 55.64 29.13 -40.29
CA ASN A 142 55.53 28.93 -41.73
C ASN A 142 54.08 28.72 -42.24
N ILE A 143 53.14 28.43 -41.37
CA ILE A 143 51.76 28.08 -41.77
C ILE A 143 50.81 28.99 -41.06
N PRO A 144 50.12 29.93 -41.79
CA PRO A 144 49.28 30.96 -41.19
C PRO A 144 47.82 30.45 -40.91
N PHE A 145 47.64 29.22 -40.53
CA PHE A 145 46.32 28.65 -40.26
C PHE A 145 46.25 28.10 -38.83
N ALA A 146 45.12 28.34 -38.19
CA ALA A 146 44.86 27.84 -36.87
C ALA A 146 44.68 26.32 -36.88
N THR A 147 45.70 25.58 -36.44
CA THR A 147 45.71 24.13 -36.30
C THR A 147 44.83 23.70 -35.10
N LYS A 148 44.06 22.68 -35.25
CA LYS A 148 43.27 22.09 -34.14
C LYS A 148 43.92 20.82 -33.60
N ASP A 149 44.50 20.04 -34.52
CA ASP A 149 45.14 18.79 -34.17
C ASP A 149 46.13 18.35 -35.23
N LEU A 150 47.09 17.53 -34.83
CA LEU A 150 48.15 16.94 -35.68
C LEU A 150 48.23 15.44 -35.38
N SER A 151 48.35 14.69 -36.45
CA SER A 151 48.61 13.25 -36.34
C SER A 151 49.78 12.86 -37.21
N PHE A 152 50.66 12.01 -36.65
CA PHE A 152 51.85 11.51 -37.26
C PHE A 152 51.64 10.06 -37.68
N GLY A 153 51.65 9.78 -38.96
CA GLY A 153 51.64 8.40 -39.50
C GLY A 153 53.04 7.98 -39.88
N LYS A 154 53.13 6.85 -40.54
CA LYS A 154 54.41 6.26 -40.98
C LYS A 154 55.11 7.19 -42.01
N ASP A 155 54.38 7.64 -43.02
CA ASP A 155 54.94 8.38 -44.14
C ASP A 155 54.27 9.75 -44.34
N HIS A 156 53.21 10.05 -43.57
CA HIS A 156 52.38 11.23 -43.72
C HIS A 156 52.17 11.96 -42.40
N ILE A 157 52.08 13.26 -42.42
CA ILE A 157 51.72 14.11 -41.30
C ILE A 157 50.46 14.83 -41.68
N LEU A 158 49.37 14.61 -40.94
CA LEU A 158 48.12 15.32 -41.18
C LEU A 158 47.89 16.42 -40.18
N ALA A 159 47.54 17.60 -40.68
CA ALA A 159 47.15 18.76 -39.89
C ALA A 159 45.70 19.12 -40.12
N GLY A 160 44.92 19.08 -39.04
CA GLY A 160 43.55 19.56 -39.01
C GLY A 160 43.47 21.04 -38.70
N PHE A 161 42.97 21.85 -39.66
CA PHE A 161 42.76 23.28 -39.51
C PHE A 161 41.28 23.67 -39.49
N ASN A 162 41.01 24.89 -39.11
CA ASN A 162 39.65 25.44 -39.20
C ASN A 162 39.10 25.45 -40.62
N ILE A 163 39.96 25.44 -41.62
CA ILE A 163 39.65 25.60 -43.04
C ILE A 163 39.74 24.29 -43.83
N GLY A 164 40.22 23.22 -43.23
CA GLY A 164 40.36 21.91 -43.86
C GLY A 164 41.39 21.01 -43.26
N LEU A 165 41.53 19.82 -43.87
CA LEU A 165 42.59 18.87 -43.60
C LEU A 165 43.70 19.04 -44.62
N PHE A 166 44.92 19.11 -44.18
CA PHE A 166 46.12 19.24 -45.03
C PHE A 166 47.14 18.17 -44.69
N GLU A 167 47.94 17.83 -45.67
CA GLU A 167 49.16 17.09 -45.47
C GLU A 167 50.30 18.08 -45.27
N LEU A 168 51.14 17.78 -44.26
CA LEU A 168 52.34 18.53 -43.97
C LEU A 168 53.57 17.70 -44.39
N THR A 169 54.55 18.38 -44.95
CA THR A 169 55.88 17.83 -45.24
C THR A 169 56.90 18.56 -44.38
N PHE A 170 57.80 17.81 -43.80
CA PHE A 170 58.94 18.40 -43.07
C PHE A 170 60.18 18.44 -43.97
N ASP A 171 60.70 19.64 -44.17
CA ASP A 171 61.97 19.83 -44.87
C ASP A 171 63.09 19.78 -43.84
N SER A 172 63.92 18.73 -43.93
CA SER A 172 65.07 18.51 -43.06
C SER A 172 66.22 19.50 -43.25
N ILE A 173 66.26 20.18 -44.41
CA ILE A 173 67.31 21.17 -44.73
C ILE A 173 66.97 22.49 -44.08
N THR A 174 65.79 23.03 -44.37
CA THR A 174 65.29 24.26 -43.75
C THR A 174 64.77 24.10 -42.36
N ARG A 175 64.54 22.83 -41.96
CA ARG A 175 63.91 22.45 -40.69
C ARG A 175 62.58 23.19 -40.52
N THR A 176 61.70 23.10 -41.53
CA THR A 176 60.39 23.72 -41.50
C THR A 176 59.30 22.79 -41.99
N PHE A 177 58.08 22.99 -41.47
CA PHE A 177 56.91 22.35 -42.04
C PHE A 177 56.32 23.25 -43.14
N TYR A 178 55.89 22.59 -44.19
CA TYR A 178 55.13 23.27 -45.27
C TYR A 178 54.03 22.38 -45.78
N THR A 179 53.07 22.98 -46.49
CA THR A 179 52.00 22.28 -47.21
C THR A 179 51.99 22.74 -48.64
N ASP A 180 51.59 21.87 -49.54
CA ASP A 180 51.35 22.20 -50.95
C ASP A 180 50.10 23.08 -51.16
N GLY A 181 49.37 23.39 -50.07
CA GLY A 181 48.15 24.17 -50.08
C GLY A 181 46.90 23.39 -50.54
N LYS A 182 47.05 22.11 -50.89
CA LYS A 182 45.94 21.28 -51.33
C LYS A 182 45.20 20.76 -50.13
N LYS A 183 43.90 21.08 -50.05
CA LYS A 183 43.02 20.53 -49.04
C LYS A 183 42.65 19.09 -49.35
N ILE A 184 42.86 18.17 -48.39
CA ILE A 184 42.41 16.81 -48.48
C ILE A 184 40.92 16.75 -48.17
N LEU A 185 40.43 17.46 -47.13
CA LEU A 185 39.02 17.66 -46.79
C LEU A 185 38.77 19.14 -46.65
N ASN A 186 37.69 19.66 -47.23
CA ASN A 186 37.32 21.06 -47.18
C ASN A 186 36.27 21.35 -46.10
N GLU A 187 36.55 20.90 -44.87
CA GLU A 187 35.68 21.06 -43.70
C GLU A 187 36.52 21.43 -42.48
N ARG A 188 35.87 22.04 -41.51
CA ARG A 188 36.55 22.30 -40.24
C ARG A 188 36.84 20.98 -39.53
N ILE A 189 38.12 20.77 -39.20
CA ILE A 189 38.61 19.56 -38.51
C ILE A 189 38.69 19.83 -37.00
N TYR A 190 38.33 18.86 -36.20
CA TYR A 190 38.38 18.88 -34.74
C TYR A 190 39.53 18.04 -34.18
N CYS A 191 39.68 16.82 -34.63
CA CYS A 191 40.78 15.93 -34.25
C CYS A 191 41.06 14.91 -35.37
N THR A 192 42.28 14.39 -35.35
CA THR A 192 42.78 13.38 -36.28
C THR A 192 43.46 12.25 -35.51
N SER A 193 43.53 11.06 -36.04
CA SER A 193 44.28 9.97 -35.45
C SER A 193 44.72 8.97 -36.50
N TYR A 194 45.96 8.50 -36.39
CA TYR A 194 46.52 7.48 -37.22
C TYR A 194 46.48 6.12 -36.54
N GLU A 195 45.85 5.16 -37.18
CA GLU A 195 45.76 3.76 -36.73
C GLU A 195 46.89 2.96 -37.38
N ALA A 196 47.94 2.69 -36.62
CA ALA A 196 49.14 2.01 -37.15
C ALA A 196 48.86 0.57 -37.58
N ALA A 197 47.92 -0.14 -36.91
CA ALA A 197 47.55 -1.53 -37.22
C ALA A 197 47.00 -1.71 -38.63
N SER A 198 46.22 -0.76 -39.11
CA SER A 198 45.59 -0.78 -40.43
C SER A 198 46.20 0.17 -41.44
N ASN A 199 47.23 0.94 -41.05
CA ASN A 199 47.81 2.04 -41.82
C ASN A 199 46.71 2.99 -42.35
N SER A 200 45.82 3.41 -41.46
CA SER A 200 44.66 4.22 -41.84
C SER A 200 44.46 5.40 -40.92
N TRP A 201 43.58 6.30 -41.30
CA TRP A 201 43.35 7.56 -40.63
C TRP A 201 41.90 7.75 -40.27
N TYR A 202 41.67 8.25 -39.08
CA TYR A 202 40.38 8.75 -38.64
C TYR A 202 40.46 10.28 -38.52
N VAL A 203 39.42 10.93 -39.03
CA VAL A 203 39.35 12.38 -39.05
C VAL A 203 37.97 12.85 -38.59
N SER A 204 37.91 13.61 -37.52
CA SER A 204 36.67 14.26 -37.05
C SER A 204 36.54 15.64 -37.68
N SER A 205 35.43 15.85 -38.33
CA SER A 205 35.09 17.13 -38.95
C SER A 205 33.75 17.70 -38.46
N SER A 206 33.39 18.87 -38.95
CA SER A 206 32.10 19.50 -38.72
C SER A 206 30.92 18.65 -39.25
N SER A 207 31.11 17.82 -40.26
CA SER A 207 30.08 16.94 -40.85
C SER A 207 30.05 15.56 -40.23
N GLY A 208 31.07 15.16 -39.47
CA GLY A 208 31.13 13.87 -38.78
C GLY A 208 32.52 13.25 -38.78
N LEU A 209 32.54 11.94 -38.52
CA LEU A 209 33.76 11.16 -38.48
C LEU A 209 33.99 10.49 -39.84
N TYR A 210 35.21 10.56 -40.32
CA TYR A 210 35.68 9.97 -41.55
C TYR A 210 36.83 9.02 -41.30
N TRP A 211 36.96 8.00 -42.20
CA TRP A 211 38.02 7.04 -42.23
C TRP A 211 38.62 6.96 -43.60
N SER A 212 39.95 6.81 -43.70
CA SER A 212 40.66 6.62 -44.97
C SER A 212 41.90 5.77 -44.79
N SER A 213 42.20 4.90 -45.74
CA SER A 213 43.43 4.09 -45.82
C SER A 213 44.42 4.59 -46.86
N ASP A 214 44.03 5.55 -47.71
CA ASP A 214 44.82 6.02 -48.88
C ASP A 214 44.97 7.53 -48.95
N LEU A 215 44.37 8.29 -48.01
CA LEU A 215 44.31 9.75 -47.96
C LEU A 215 43.65 10.42 -49.17
N LYS A 216 43.11 9.63 -50.10
CA LYS A 216 42.41 10.13 -51.28
C LYS A 216 40.90 10.00 -51.12
N ASN A 217 40.48 8.90 -50.51
CA ASN A 217 39.10 8.58 -50.35
C ASN A 217 38.74 8.53 -48.87
N PHE A 218 37.90 9.45 -48.41
CA PHE A 218 37.41 9.53 -47.03
C PHE A 218 35.98 9.02 -46.98
N SER A 219 35.78 7.87 -46.32
CA SER A 219 34.46 7.24 -46.13
C SER A 219 33.85 7.74 -44.79
N PRO A 220 32.59 8.17 -44.79
CA PRO A 220 31.96 8.58 -43.54
C PRO A 220 31.69 7.38 -42.63
N VAL A 221 32.11 7.48 -41.39
CA VAL A 221 31.79 6.51 -40.34
C VAL A 221 30.44 6.89 -39.75
N THR A 222 29.44 6.02 -39.91
CA THR A 222 28.08 6.34 -39.50
C THR A 222 27.55 5.36 -38.46
N LEU A 223 26.61 5.83 -37.63
CA LEU A 223 25.84 4.99 -36.72
C LEU A 223 24.37 5.00 -37.17
N LYS A 224 23.87 3.84 -37.58
CA LYS A 224 22.51 3.71 -38.14
C LYS A 224 22.26 4.72 -39.28
N GLY A 225 23.27 4.90 -40.17
CA GLY A 225 23.17 5.81 -41.32
C GLY A 225 23.30 7.31 -40.99
N LYS A 226 23.57 7.69 -39.73
CA LYS A 226 23.74 9.09 -39.33
C LYS A 226 25.21 9.42 -39.05
N ALA A 227 25.62 10.60 -39.48
CA ALA A 227 26.94 11.14 -39.17
C ALA A 227 27.16 11.32 -37.65
N ILE A 228 28.39 11.10 -37.19
CA ILE A 228 28.76 11.17 -35.77
C ILE A 228 29.80 12.22 -35.54
N PRO A 229 29.46 13.41 -35.01
CA PRO A 229 30.46 14.36 -34.54
C PRO A 229 31.22 13.78 -33.35
N THR A 230 32.51 13.71 -33.45
CA THR A 230 33.42 13.24 -32.38
C THR A 230 34.18 14.38 -31.77
N LEU A 231 34.53 14.24 -30.47
CA LEU A 231 35.23 15.26 -29.70
C LEU A 231 36.73 14.97 -29.59
N ASP A 232 37.09 13.70 -29.47
CA ASP A 232 38.47 13.23 -29.32
C ASP A 232 38.57 11.80 -29.93
N ILE A 233 39.74 11.51 -30.51
CA ILE A 233 40.02 10.20 -31.14
C ILE A 233 41.43 9.79 -30.74
N GLN A 234 41.59 8.55 -30.28
CA GLN A 234 42.90 7.97 -29.99
C GLN A 234 43.00 6.56 -30.54
N SER A 235 44.08 6.30 -31.24
CA SER A 235 44.39 4.98 -31.80
C SER A 235 45.48 4.32 -30.97
N THR A 236 45.26 3.04 -30.71
CA THR A 236 46.26 2.13 -30.12
C THR A 236 46.77 1.17 -31.19
N GLU A 237 47.69 0.27 -30.82
CA GLU A 237 48.13 -0.77 -31.72
C GLU A 237 47.02 -1.75 -32.15
N LYS A 238 45.92 -1.82 -31.41
CA LYS A 238 44.87 -2.83 -31.64
C LYS A 238 43.55 -2.25 -32.18
N HIS A 239 43.19 -1.04 -31.78
CA HIS A 239 41.93 -0.42 -32.13
C HIS A 239 41.94 1.07 -31.90
N THR A 240 40.97 1.73 -32.48
CA THR A 240 40.73 3.18 -32.31
C THR A 240 39.50 3.44 -31.45
N ILE A 241 39.62 4.34 -30.52
CA ILE A 241 38.50 4.82 -29.68
C ILE A 241 38.20 6.27 -30.06
N ALA A 242 36.90 6.56 -30.19
CA ALA A 242 36.44 7.94 -30.39
C ALA A 242 35.36 8.28 -29.34
N THR A 243 35.29 9.56 -28.96
CA THR A 243 34.25 10.07 -28.06
C THR A 243 33.32 11.04 -28.76
N SER A 244 32.02 10.96 -28.42
CA SER A 244 30.96 11.77 -29.02
C SER A 244 30.02 12.33 -27.97
N LEU A 245 29.59 13.59 -28.14
CA LEU A 245 28.62 14.24 -27.27
C LEU A 245 27.32 13.42 -27.03
N LYS A 246 26.81 12.84 -28.12
CA LYS A 246 25.53 12.12 -28.08
C LYS A 246 25.68 10.61 -27.94
N ASN A 247 26.77 10.07 -28.49
CA ASN A 247 26.91 8.62 -28.67
C ASN A 247 27.90 7.98 -27.67
N GLY A 248 28.50 8.77 -26.77
CA GLY A 248 29.45 8.28 -25.75
C GLY A 248 30.76 7.81 -26.38
N ILE A 249 31.21 6.63 -26.03
CA ILE A 249 32.46 5.99 -26.47
C ILE A 249 32.16 5.03 -27.62
N LEU A 250 32.92 5.16 -28.68
CA LEU A 250 32.85 4.32 -29.89
C LEU A 250 34.17 3.57 -30.07
N LEU A 251 34.09 2.26 -30.17
CA LEU A 251 35.19 1.41 -30.54
C LEU A 251 35.16 1.23 -32.07
N LEU A 252 36.23 1.63 -32.74
CA LEU A 252 36.34 1.70 -34.18
C LEU A 252 37.38 0.68 -34.69
N GLU A 253 37.12 0.07 -35.82
CA GLU A 253 38.02 -0.81 -36.51
C GLU A 253 37.78 -0.72 -38.01
N LYS A 254 38.81 -0.36 -38.78
CA LYS A 254 38.75 -0.24 -40.27
C LYS A 254 37.56 0.56 -40.79
N GLY A 255 37.26 1.68 -40.16
CA GLY A 255 36.13 2.56 -40.54
C GLY A 255 34.76 2.12 -40.06
N GLU A 256 34.65 1.02 -39.33
CA GLU A 256 33.39 0.53 -38.78
C GLU A 256 33.28 0.72 -37.24
N ILE A 257 32.07 0.96 -36.75
CA ILE A 257 31.80 0.99 -35.31
C ILE A 257 31.55 -0.46 -34.84
N LYS A 258 32.44 -1.00 -34.07
CA LYS A 258 32.32 -2.35 -33.47
C LYS A 258 31.53 -2.35 -32.18
N LYS A 259 31.63 -1.27 -31.40
CA LYS A 259 30.94 -1.17 -30.14
C LYS A 259 30.64 0.28 -29.80
N GLN A 260 29.47 0.53 -29.20
CA GLN A 260 29.06 1.79 -28.60
C GLN A 260 28.81 1.57 -27.11
N THR A 261 29.35 2.46 -26.29
CA THR A 261 29.07 2.50 -24.84
C THR A 261 28.73 3.93 -24.45
N ILE A 262 27.63 4.13 -23.75
CA ILE A 262 27.27 5.43 -23.20
C ILE A 262 27.52 5.38 -21.70
N PRO A 263 28.62 5.97 -21.21
CA PRO A 263 28.90 6.01 -19.77
C PRO A 263 27.83 6.83 -19.06
N VAL A 264 27.33 6.31 -17.95
CA VAL A 264 26.29 6.97 -17.13
C VAL A 264 26.78 7.07 -15.70
N PHE A 265 26.58 8.22 -15.10
CA PHE A 265 26.84 8.47 -13.70
C PHE A 265 25.68 9.26 -13.08
N ASN A 266 25.08 8.76 -12.00
CA ASN A 266 23.88 9.35 -11.36
C ASN A 266 22.77 9.65 -12.39
N GLU A 267 22.41 8.64 -13.19
CA GLU A 267 21.39 8.70 -14.25
C GLU A 267 21.72 9.67 -15.41
N ASN A 268 22.80 10.42 -15.30
CA ASN A 268 23.24 11.36 -16.33
C ASN A 268 24.32 10.78 -17.23
N LYS A 269 24.22 11.07 -18.52
CA LYS A 269 25.26 10.71 -19.48
C LYS A 269 26.52 11.51 -19.22
N LEU A 270 27.66 10.84 -19.20
CA LEU A 270 28.96 11.50 -19.14
C LEU A 270 29.36 12.00 -20.54
N ILE A 271 29.67 13.28 -20.62
CA ILE A 271 30.22 13.89 -21.82
C ILE A 271 31.75 13.92 -21.68
N ILE A 272 32.43 13.13 -22.53
CA ILE A 272 33.89 13.01 -22.52
C ILE A 272 34.47 14.00 -23.53
N THR A 273 35.20 14.97 -23.04
CA THR A 273 35.80 16.01 -23.87
C THR A 273 37.22 15.71 -24.32
N LYS A 274 37.96 14.96 -23.53
CA LYS A 274 39.29 14.42 -23.80
C LYS A 274 39.48 13.13 -23.01
N PHE A 275 40.21 12.19 -23.53
CA PHE A 275 40.54 10.94 -22.80
C PHE A 275 41.98 10.51 -23.08
N LEU A 276 42.47 9.64 -22.21
CA LEU A 276 43.74 8.91 -22.37
C LEU A 276 43.49 7.42 -22.12
N ILE A 277 44.24 6.60 -22.86
CA ILE A 277 44.20 5.15 -22.66
C ILE A 277 45.39 4.79 -21.78
N TYR A 278 45.08 4.17 -20.61
CA TYR A 278 46.07 3.72 -19.66
C TYR A 278 45.89 2.25 -19.35
N ARG A 279 46.85 1.43 -19.78
CA ARG A 279 46.74 -0.03 -19.70
C ARG A 279 45.45 -0.54 -20.36
N ASN A 280 44.47 -0.96 -19.58
CA ASN A 280 43.18 -1.46 -20.07
C ASN A 280 42.00 -0.58 -19.58
N GLU A 281 42.27 0.66 -19.26
CA GLU A 281 41.31 1.64 -18.73
C GLU A 281 41.34 2.91 -19.56
N ILE A 282 40.23 3.67 -19.47
CA ILE A 282 40.11 4.96 -20.13
C ILE A 282 40.01 6.02 -19.03
N ILE A 283 40.96 6.95 -19.02
CA ILE A 283 40.97 8.15 -18.16
C ILE A 283 40.30 9.27 -18.94
N ALA A 284 39.11 9.67 -18.50
CA ALA A 284 38.26 10.58 -19.26
C ALA A 284 37.99 11.89 -18.48
N ASN A 285 38.24 13.02 -19.12
CA ASN A 285 37.80 14.33 -18.63
C ASN A 285 36.34 14.54 -18.99
N THR A 286 35.52 14.85 -17.99
CA THR A 286 34.09 15.06 -18.14
C THR A 286 33.62 16.36 -17.47
N GLN A 287 32.35 16.67 -17.64
CA GLN A 287 31.72 17.82 -16.94
C GLN A 287 31.65 17.63 -15.41
N HIS A 288 31.90 16.42 -14.90
CA HIS A 288 31.85 16.08 -13.46
C HIS A 288 33.22 15.72 -12.87
N GLY A 289 34.32 16.10 -13.51
CA GLY A 289 35.69 15.77 -13.14
C GLY A 289 36.29 14.67 -14.02
N ILE A 290 37.35 14.03 -13.54
CA ILE A 290 38.00 12.94 -14.24
C ILE A 290 37.38 11.62 -13.82
N PHE A 291 37.02 10.79 -14.79
CA PHE A 291 36.57 9.43 -14.57
C PHE A 291 37.59 8.43 -15.09
N ILE A 292 37.79 7.36 -14.33
CA ILE A 292 38.48 6.18 -14.80
C ILE A 292 37.39 5.16 -15.16
N LEU A 293 37.42 4.75 -16.42
CA LEU A 293 36.43 3.81 -16.96
C LEU A 293 37.11 2.49 -17.26
N ASP A 294 36.37 1.39 -17.15
CA ASP A 294 36.87 0.06 -17.54
C ASP A 294 37.00 -0.04 -19.07
N ALA A 295 37.60 -1.15 -19.55
CA ALA A 295 37.70 -1.44 -20.98
C ALA A 295 36.34 -1.52 -21.72
N LYS A 296 35.24 -1.64 -21.00
CA LYS A 296 33.90 -1.64 -21.56
C LYS A 296 33.30 -0.23 -21.61
N GLY A 297 33.98 0.76 -21.02
CA GLY A 297 33.54 2.14 -20.94
C GLY A 297 32.62 2.44 -19.75
N ASN A 298 32.52 1.57 -18.75
CA ASN A 298 31.75 1.83 -17.54
C ASN A 298 32.56 2.61 -16.53
N PRO A 299 31.98 3.60 -15.82
CA PRO A 299 32.68 4.34 -14.76
C PRO A 299 33.06 3.40 -13.60
N VAL A 300 34.34 3.37 -13.25
CA VAL A 300 34.88 2.59 -12.13
C VAL A 300 35.26 3.49 -10.98
N PHE A 301 35.87 4.64 -11.28
CA PHE A 301 36.37 5.55 -10.27
C PHE A 301 36.20 7.01 -10.72
N ARG A 302 35.85 7.90 -9.79
CA ARG A 302 35.74 9.34 -10.04
C ARG A 302 36.79 10.11 -9.25
N VAL A 303 37.60 10.87 -9.95
CA VAL A 303 38.53 11.86 -9.36
C VAL A 303 37.86 13.23 -9.40
N ASN A 304 37.50 13.74 -8.25
CA ASN A 304 36.89 15.05 -8.06
C ASN A 304 37.59 15.79 -6.91
N LYS A 305 37.06 16.96 -6.48
CA LYS A 305 37.61 17.68 -5.34
C LYS A 305 37.71 16.86 -4.06
N SER A 306 36.74 15.99 -3.80
CA SER A 306 36.78 15.11 -2.63
C SER A 306 37.90 14.07 -2.71
N SER A 307 38.28 13.65 -3.91
CA SER A 307 39.42 12.74 -4.13
C SER A 307 40.77 13.48 -4.24
N GLY A 308 40.79 14.81 -4.02
CA GLY A 308 41.99 15.61 -4.06
C GLY A 308 42.21 16.37 -5.38
N LEU A 309 41.23 16.40 -6.28
CA LEU A 309 41.31 17.25 -7.45
C LEU A 309 41.16 18.73 -7.02
N PHE A 310 42.15 19.56 -7.38
CA PHE A 310 42.22 20.94 -6.89
C PHE A 310 41.20 21.88 -7.56
N ALA A 311 40.86 21.64 -8.82
CA ALA A 311 39.94 22.47 -9.57
C ALA A 311 39.01 21.65 -10.44
N ASP A 312 37.72 22.03 -10.53
CA ASP A 312 36.72 21.37 -11.39
C ASP A 312 36.99 21.59 -12.89
N LYS A 313 37.57 22.77 -13.23
CA LYS A 313 37.89 23.10 -14.61
C LYS A 313 39.32 22.70 -14.96
N ILE A 314 39.44 21.64 -15.71
CA ILE A 314 40.67 21.10 -16.24
C ILE A 314 40.85 21.66 -17.67
N PHE A 315 42.02 22.20 -17.95
CA PHE A 315 42.35 22.69 -19.30
C PHE A 315 42.95 21.60 -20.16
N ASP A 316 43.86 20.82 -19.56
CA ASP A 316 44.50 19.71 -20.24
C ASP A 316 45.10 18.73 -19.23
N PHE A 317 45.41 17.51 -19.66
CA PHE A 317 46.05 16.51 -18.83
C PHE A 317 46.87 15.55 -19.68
N CYS A 318 47.94 15.03 -19.12
CA CYS A 318 48.73 13.96 -19.71
C CYS A 318 49.10 12.91 -18.64
N LEU A 319 49.51 11.74 -19.11
CA LEU A 319 49.92 10.66 -18.27
C LEU A 319 51.45 10.46 -18.46
N HIS A 320 52.18 10.48 -17.37
CA HIS A 320 53.57 10.15 -17.34
C HIS A 320 53.82 9.03 -16.30
N GLU A 321 54.29 7.90 -16.75
CA GLU A 321 54.35 6.70 -15.92
C GLU A 321 52.99 6.33 -15.28
N ASN A 322 52.88 6.41 -13.97
CA ASN A 322 51.65 6.14 -13.20
C ASN A 322 51.01 7.44 -12.66
N GLU A 323 51.53 8.60 -13.10
CA GLU A 323 51.12 9.89 -12.62
C GLU A 323 50.32 10.64 -13.67
N LEU A 324 49.14 11.09 -13.27
CA LEU A 324 48.31 11.96 -14.06
C LEU A 324 48.65 13.42 -13.73
N TRP A 325 49.18 14.12 -14.72
CA TRP A 325 49.48 15.53 -14.64
C TRP A 325 48.36 16.35 -15.22
N ILE A 326 47.84 17.29 -14.45
CA ILE A 326 46.61 18.02 -14.75
C ILE A 326 46.92 19.52 -14.76
N ALA A 327 46.63 20.16 -15.86
CA ALA A 327 46.70 21.59 -16.00
C ALA A 327 45.37 22.28 -15.65
N HIS A 328 45.39 23.24 -14.75
CA HIS A 328 44.26 24.03 -14.36
C HIS A 328 44.61 25.53 -14.27
N LYS A 329 43.65 26.40 -13.99
CA LYS A 329 43.84 27.87 -14.05
C LYS A 329 45.03 28.37 -13.21
N ASN A 330 45.24 27.79 -12.03
CA ASN A 330 46.16 28.33 -11.02
C ASN A 330 47.41 27.47 -10.85
N GLY A 331 47.65 26.46 -11.71
CA GLY A 331 48.84 25.66 -11.56
C GLY A 331 48.78 24.29 -12.24
N LEU A 332 49.68 23.46 -11.82
CA LEU A 332 49.84 22.08 -12.27
C LEU A 332 49.62 21.13 -11.09
N GLN A 333 48.80 20.13 -11.29
CA GLN A 333 48.55 19.10 -10.28
C GLN A 333 49.05 17.75 -10.76
N ARG A 334 49.64 17.02 -9.86
CA ARG A 334 50.06 15.63 -10.06
C ARG A 334 49.24 14.70 -9.21
N ILE A 335 48.72 13.61 -9.79
CA ILE A 335 47.90 12.60 -9.08
C ILE A 335 48.45 11.22 -9.42
N ASN A 336 48.80 10.44 -8.40
CA ASN A 336 49.15 9.06 -8.59
C ASN A 336 47.90 8.18 -8.69
N ILE A 337 47.64 7.64 -9.89
CA ILE A 337 46.40 6.88 -10.19
C ILE A 337 46.29 5.60 -9.36
N GLU A 338 47.43 4.90 -9.21
CA GLU A 338 47.42 3.63 -8.45
C GLU A 338 47.18 3.84 -6.96
N ASN A 339 47.78 4.90 -6.40
CA ASN A 339 47.61 5.24 -5.00
C ASN A 339 46.16 5.68 -4.69
N ILE A 340 45.54 6.47 -5.56
CA ILE A 340 44.14 6.87 -5.41
C ILE A 340 43.23 5.65 -5.39
N LYS A 341 43.42 4.69 -6.28
CA LYS A 341 42.63 3.45 -6.34
C LYS A 341 42.83 2.56 -5.13
N LYS A 342 44.11 2.38 -4.68
CA LYS A 342 44.45 1.50 -3.55
C LYS A 342 44.00 2.02 -2.20
N LYS A 343 44.02 3.33 -2.01
CA LYS A 343 43.70 4.00 -0.72
C LYS A 343 42.22 4.33 -0.55
N THR A 344 41.35 4.00 -1.48
CA THR A 344 39.91 4.17 -1.28
C THR A 344 39.45 3.16 -0.23
N GLU A 345 39.24 3.60 0.98
CA GLU A 345 38.71 2.77 2.05
C GLU A 345 37.24 2.42 1.78
N LYS A 346 36.86 1.23 2.27
CA LYS A 346 35.44 0.82 2.26
C LYS A 346 34.64 1.81 3.10
N PRO A 347 33.54 2.33 2.60
CA PRO A 347 32.72 3.24 3.39
C PRO A 347 32.18 2.53 4.64
N LYS A 348 31.92 3.26 5.69
CA LYS A 348 31.19 2.77 6.87
C LYS A 348 29.73 3.12 6.71
N LEU A 349 28.86 2.20 7.07
CA LEU A 349 27.42 2.48 7.13
C LEU A 349 26.93 2.26 8.54
N ILE A 350 26.15 3.21 9.04
CA ILE A 350 25.51 3.20 10.35
C ILE A 350 24.01 3.39 10.16
N LEU A 351 23.22 2.51 10.73
CA LEU A 351 21.79 2.74 10.92
C LEU A 351 21.63 3.58 12.19
N GLU A 352 21.53 4.89 12.02
CA GLU A 352 21.59 5.85 13.13
C GLU A 352 20.31 5.86 13.95
N THR A 353 19.16 5.84 13.27
CA THR A 353 17.86 5.95 13.95
C THR A 353 16.78 5.28 13.11
N ILE A 354 15.82 4.68 13.77
CA ILE A 354 14.60 4.17 13.18
C ILE A 354 13.43 4.99 13.72
N LEU A 355 12.65 5.58 12.82
CA LEU A 355 11.44 6.30 13.20
C LEU A 355 10.21 5.48 12.82
N VAL A 356 9.26 5.41 13.73
CA VAL A 356 7.96 4.77 13.53
C VAL A 356 6.88 5.82 13.73
N ASN A 357 6.11 6.08 12.69
CA ASN A 357 5.14 7.19 12.65
C ASN A 357 5.75 8.53 13.10
N GLY A 358 7.03 8.77 12.73
CA GLY A 358 7.78 10.00 13.07
C GLY A 358 8.35 10.06 14.48
N LYS A 359 8.18 9.02 15.31
CA LYS A 359 8.77 8.93 16.65
C LYS A 359 9.93 7.95 16.67
N LYS A 360 10.99 8.27 17.41
CA LYS A 360 12.15 7.39 17.54
C LYS A 360 11.74 6.08 18.20
N ALA A 361 11.98 4.96 17.53
CA ALA A 361 11.80 3.64 18.11
C ALA A 361 12.96 3.33 19.08
N ALA A 362 12.65 2.60 20.15
CA ALA A 362 13.72 2.03 20.98
C ALA A 362 14.53 1.02 20.13
N THR A 363 15.84 1.01 20.29
CA THR A 363 16.77 0.20 19.45
C THR A 363 16.45 -1.30 19.47
N GLU A 364 15.83 -1.78 20.54
CA GLU A 364 15.46 -3.19 20.73
C GLU A 364 14.01 -3.51 20.28
N LYS A 365 13.20 -2.50 19.92
CA LYS A 365 11.82 -2.71 19.53
C LYS A 365 11.75 -3.25 18.10
N ASN A 366 11.42 -4.53 17.98
CA ASN A 366 11.31 -5.23 16.69
C ASN A 366 9.88 -5.69 16.34
N ARG A 367 8.87 -5.27 17.15
CA ARG A 367 7.46 -5.57 16.91
C ARG A 367 6.63 -4.29 16.93
N PHE A 368 5.91 -4.07 15.85
CA PHE A 368 5.09 -2.87 15.64
C PHE A 368 3.63 -3.24 15.48
N SER A 369 2.74 -2.39 15.98
CA SER A 369 1.30 -2.57 15.80
C SER A 369 0.89 -2.28 14.36
N ASN A 370 -0.29 -2.73 13.96
CA ASN A 370 -0.85 -2.42 12.63
C ASN A 370 -1.10 -0.92 12.39
N GLU A 371 -1.06 -0.10 13.42
CA GLU A 371 -1.18 1.37 13.31
C GLU A 371 0.19 2.03 13.04
N GLU A 372 1.27 1.34 13.34
CA GLU A 372 2.65 1.78 13.17
C GLU A 372 3.16 1.39 11.76
N LYS A 373 2.53 1.92 10.69
CA LYS A 373 2.78 1.50 9.30
C LYS A 373 3.84 2.31 8.56
N LYS A 374 4.21 3.49 9.07
CA LYS A 374 5.23 4.33 8.48
C LYS A 374 6.54 4.13 9.23
N ILE A 375 7.52 3.51 8.57
CA ILE A 375 8.83 3.25 9.15
C ILE A 375 9.88 3.95 8.31
N SER A 376 10.73 4.75 8.95
CA SER A 376 11.82 5.46 8.32
C SER A 376 13.15 5.03 8.92
N PHE A 377 14.10 4.67 8.07
CA PHE A 377 15.46 4.27 8.41
C PHE A 377 16.41 5.41 8.09
N HIS A 378 17.09 5.93 9.09
CA HIS A 378 18.10 6.98 8.93
C HIS A 378 19.46 6.31 8.76
N LEU A 379 19.99 6.39 7.56
CA LEU A 379 21.30 5.86 7.21
C LEU A 379 22.33 6.97 7.36
N ARG A 380 23.52 6.63 7.85
CA ARG A 380 24.64 7.55 7.92
C ARG A 380 25.91 6.86 7.49
N SER A 381 26.57 7.43 6.49
CA SER A 381 27.93 7.02 6.12
C SER A 381 28.86 8.19 6.45
N PRO A 382 29.64 8.13 7.53
CA PRO A 382 30.53 9.21 7.92
C PRO A 382 31.66 9.32 6.90
N SER A 383 31.66 10.37 6.11
CA SER A 383 32.75 10.81 5.24
C SER A 383 32.76 12.32 5.19
N LEU A 384 33.93 12.91 5.24
CA LEU A 384 34.09 14.35 5.16
C LEU A 384 34.08 14.85 3.72
N LEU A 385 34.74 14.16 2.82
CA LEU A 385 34.98 14.62 1.46
C LEU A 385 34.28 13.81 0.37
N HIS A 386 34.02 12.52 0.61
CA HIS A 386 33.51 11.61 -0.43
C HIS A 386 31.99 11.52 -0.47
N ARG A 387 31.25 12.43 0.15
CA ARG A 387 29.77 12.42 0.23
C ARG A 387 29.11 12.28 -1.14
N GLU A 388 29.59 13.00 -2.13
CA GLU A 388 29.03 12.97 -3.49
C GLU A 388 29.22 11.62 -4.22
N ASN A 389 30.18 10.81 -3.76
CA ASN A 389 30.44 9.50 -4.34
C ASN A 389 29.72 8.36 -3.62
N ILE A 390 29.18 8.65 -2.42
CA ILE A 390 28.49 7.65 -1.60
C ILE A 390 27.09 7.45 -2.12
N ARG A 391 26.70 6.18 -2.27
CA ARG A 391 25.36 5.74 -2.59
C ARG A 391 24.90 4.72 -1.57
N TYR A 392 23.64 4.79 -1.21
CA TYR A 392 23.01 3.79 -0.35
C TYR A 392 22.28 2.77 -1.21
N HIS A 393 22.69 1.53 -1.12
CA HIS A 393 21.95 0.39 -1.65
C HIS A 393 21.12 -0.17 -0.52
N TYR A 394 19.83 -0.25 -0.69
CA TYR A 394 18.92 -0.72 0.34
C TYR A 394 17.78 -1.55 -0.25
N ARG A 395 17.22 -2.40 0.57
CA ARG A 395 15.99 -3.14 0.28
C ARG A 395 15.27 -3.53 1.56
N LEU A 396 13.97 -3.73 1.45
CA LEU A 396 13.14 -4.27 2.51
C LEU A 396 12.63 -5.65 2.09
N ILE A 397 13.28 -6.71 2.56
CA ILE A 397 12.84 -8.08 2.31
C ILE A 397 11.42 -8.24 2.86
N GLY A 398 10.50 -8.73 2.04
CA GLY A 398 9.06 -8.80 2.30
C GLY A 398 8.25 -7.68 1.64
N ALA A 399 8.92 -6.65 1.07
CA ALA A 399 8.28 -5.58 0.32
C ALA A 399 8.95 -5.31 -1.04
N ASP A 400 10.28 -5.28 -1.07
CA ASP A 400 11.06 -5.02 -2.28
C ASP A 400 11.50 -6.34 -2.94
N ASN A 401 11.50 -6.37 -4.27
CA ASN A 401 12.03 -7.50 -5.04
C ASN A 401 13.54 -7.38 -5.28
N ASP A 402 14.03 -6.16 -5.51
CA ASP A 402 15.41 -5.85 -5.86
C ASP A 402 16.01 -4.80 -4.93
N TRP A 403 17.32 -4.55 -5.12
CA TRP A 403 18.03 -3.47 -4.43
C TRP A 403 17.65 -2.12 -5.03
N ASN A 404 17.27 -1.19 -4.18
CA ASN A 404 17.09 0.22 -4.52
C ASN A 404 18.39 0.98 -4.28
N ILE A 405 18.61 2.07 -5.02
CA ILE A 405 19.80 2.91 -4.88
C ILE A 405 19.35 4.34 -4.59
N ALA A 406 19.94 4.96 -3.59
CA ALA A 406 19.72 6.36 -3.24
C ALA A 406 21.05 7.10 -3.15
N PRO A 407 21.12 8.39 -3.53
CA PRO A 407 22.28 9.23 -3.32
C PRO A 407 22.48 9.54 -1.84
N TYR A 408 23.64 10.09 -1.48
CA TYR A 408 23.99 10.41 -0.08
C TYR A 408 22.98 11.35 0.60
N GLU A 409 22.41 12.28 -0.14
CA GLU A 409 21.42 13.26 0.35
C GLU A 409 20.14 12.58 0.82
N ASP A 410 19.76 11.50 0.17
CA ASP A 410 18.54 10.72 0.46
C ASP A 410 18.81 9.62 1.51
N HIS A 411 19.37 10.07 2.63
CA HIS A 411 19.76 9.18 3.74
C HIS A 411 18.59 8.72 4.61
N ILE A 412 17.37 9.18 4.36
CA ILE A 412 16.15 8.80 5.08
C ILE A 412 15.27 7.96 4.17
N ILE A 413 15.34 6.66 4.37
CA ILE A 413 14.55 5.71 3.59
C ILE A 413 13.23 5.45 4.31
N THR A 414 12.12 5.75 3.67
CA THR A 414 10.80 5.66 4.28
C THR A 414 9.90 4.67 3.54
N TYR A 415 9.36 3.72 4.28
CA TYR A 415 8.32 2.81 3.82
C TYR A 415 6.99 3.20 4.43
N ASN A 416 5.97 3.40 3.60
CA ASN A 416 4.63 3.78 4.02
C ASN A 416 3.66 2.61 3.85
N ALA A 417 2.68 2.52 4.75
CA ALA A 417 1.56 1.58 4.64
C ALA A 417 1.95 0.10 4.52
N LEU A 418 3.01 -0.32 5.23
CA LEU A 418 3.41 -1.71 5.26
C LEU A 418 2.28 -2.61 5.79
N LYS A 419 2.09 -3.75 5.14
CA LYS A 419 1.10 -4.76 5.56
C LYS A 419 1.59 -5.54 6.79
N PRO A 420 0.73 -6.18 7.55
CA PRO A 420 1.16 -7.12 8.58
C PRO A 420 2.04 -8.22 7.98
N GLY A 421 3.18 -8.49 8.63
CA GLY A 421 4.16 -9.46 8.13
C GLY A 421 5.53 -9.29 8.77
N ASN A 422 6.46 -10.14 8.36
CA ASN A 422 7.86 -10.09 8.78
C ASN A 422 8.68 -9.38 7.71
N TYR A 423 9.53 -8.46 8.13
CA TYR A 423 10.36 -7.65 7.25
C TYR A 423 11.79 -7.64 7.75
N THR A 424 12.73 -7.57 6.81
CA THR A 424 14.13 -7.32 7.12
C THR A 424 14.65 -6.20 6.22
N PHE A 425 14.95 -5.06 6.83
CA PHE A 425 15.62 -3.97 6.14
C PHE A 425 17.10 -4.29 6.03
N GLU A 426 17.65 -4.19 4.84
CA GLU A 426 19.07 -4.37 4.55
C GLU A 426 19.59 -3.14 3.83
N ALA A 427 20.77 -2.68 4.23
CA ALA A 427 21.44 -1.57 3.58
C ALA A 427 22.95 -1.73 3.56
N LYS A 428 23.59 -1.20 2.53
CA LYS A 428 25.03 -1.06 2.38
C LYS A 428 25.36 0.26 1.70
N ALA A 429 26.47 0.87 2.07
CA ALA A 429 26.99 2.05 1.39
C ALA A 429 27.99 1.63 0.32
N GLU A 430 27.99 2.31 -0.82
CA GLU A 430 28.97 2.16 -1.89
C GLU A 430 29.76 3.47 -2.03
N ASN A 431 31.05 3.35 -2.21
CA ASN A 431 31.95 4.43 -2.61
C ASN A 431 32.90 3.94 -3.72
N ASN A 432 32.74 4.45 -4.93
CA ASN A 432 33.56 4.07 -6.08
C ASN A 432 33.69 2.54 -6.28
N GLY A 433 32.58 1.81 -6.22
CA GLY A 433 32.54 0.35 -6.39
C GLY A 433 32.90 -0.48 -5.14
N LEU A 434 33.36 0.16 -4.07
CA LEU A 434 33.63 -0.51 -2.79
C LEU A 434 32.42 -0.43 -1.88
N PHE A 435 32.04 -1.57 -1.32
CA PHE A 435 30.88 -1.69 -0.45
C PHE A 435 31.25 -1.77 1.03
N SER A 436 30.46 -1.12 1.87
CA SER A 436 30.49 -1.31 3.31
C SER A 436 30.04 -2.72 3.72
N PRO A 437 30.31 -3.15 4.95
CA PRO A 437 29.55 -4.23 5.55
C PRO A 437 28.04 -3.91 5.50
N GLN A 438 27.21 -4.95 5.30
CA GLN A 438 25.77 -4.82 5.28
C GLN A 438 25.23 -4.59 6.68
N VAL A 439 24.34 -3.64 6.83
CA VAL A 439 23.54 -3.42 8.04
C VAL A 439 22.17 -4.02 7.84
N SER A 440 21.67 -4.78 8.81
CA SER A 440 20.35 -5.38 8.75
C SER A 440 19.53 -5.12 10.00
N TYR A 441 18.22 -4.93 9.82
CA TYR A 441 17.26 -4.76 10.91
C TYR A 441 15.97 -5.53 10.59
N ALA A 442 15.70 -6.55 11.40
CA ALA A 442 14.51 -7.39 11.25
C ALA A 442 13.40 -6.92 12.20
N PHE A 443 12.17 -6.83 11.68
CA PHE A 443 11.01 -6.43 12.45
C PHE A 443 9.73 -7.10 11.95
N THR A 444 8.70 -7.07 12.80
CA THR A 444 7.39 -7.65 12.49
C THR A 444 6.30 -6.60 12.68
N ILE A 445 5.41 -6.45 11.70
CA ILE A 445 4.17 -5.71 11.85
C ILE A 445 3.07 -6.70 12.21
N LEU A 446 2.48 -6.52 13.38
CA LEU A 446 1.47 -7.43 13.92
C LEU A 446 0.15 -7.29 13.18
N ASN A 447 -0.57 -8.40 13.06
CA ASN A 447 -1.93 -8.38 12.57
C ASN A 447 -2.82 -7.49 13.46
N PRO A 448 -3.78 -6.75 12.86
CA PRO A 448 -4.78 -6.01 13.62
C PRO A 448 -5.52 -6.94 14.58
N PHE A 449 -5.97 -6.39 15.71
CA PHE A 449 -6.58 -7.16 16.79
C PHE A 449 -7.77 -8.03 16.31
N TYR A 450 -8.53 -7.52 15.32
CA TYR A 450 -9.71 -8.23 14.78
C TYR A 450 -9.36 -9.46 13.93
N LEU A 451 -8.11 -9.63 13.48
CA LEU A 451 -7.61 -10.82 12.80
C LEU A 451 -6.88 -11.79 13.72
N ARG A 452 -6.76 -11.47 15.01
CA ARG A 452 -6.12 -12.38 15.98
C ARG A 452 -7.08 -13.49 16.35
N TRP A 453 -6.56 -14.70 16.55
CA TRP A 453 -7.33 -15.91 16.83
C TRP A 453 -8.32 -15.77 18.01
N TRP A 454 -7.91 -15.06 19.07
CA TRP A 454 -8.77 -14.83 20.24
C TRP A 454 -9.98 -13.93 19.92
N PHE A 455 -9.79 -12.88 19.09
CA PHE A 455 -10.88 -11.99 18.68
C PHE A 455 -11.86 -12.71 17.77
N ILE A 456 -11.35 -13.49 16.80
CA ILE A 456 -12.19 -14.33 15.93
C ILE A 456 -12.97 -15.33 16.80
N GLY A 457 -12.32 -15.93 17.81
CA GLY A 457 -12.97 -16.80 18.78
C GLY A 457 -14.12 -16.12 19.53
N ILE A 458 -13.92 -14.89 20.00
CA ILE A 458 -15.00 -14.12 20.67
C ILE A 458 -16.16 -13.84 19.71
N VAL A 459 -15.88 -13.44 18.47
CA VAL A 459 -16.92 -13.18 17.48
C VAL A 459 -17.71 -14.46 17.17
N VAL A 460 -17.04 -15.58 16.94
CA VAL A 460 -17.69 -16.88 16.70
C VAL A 460 -18.54 -17.30 17.90
N LEU A 461 -18.01 -17.15 19.11
CA LEU A 461 -18.75 -17.46 20.34
C LEU A 461 -19.99 -16.55 20.49
N SER A 462 -19.85 -15.26 20.20
CA SER A 462 -20.95 -14.31 20.25
C SER A 462 -22.06 -14.67 19.26
N ILE A 463 -21.69 -15.06 18.03
CA ILE A 463 -22.64 -15.54 17.02
C ILE A 463 -23.32 -16.84 17.49
N ALA A 464 -22.55 -17.78 18.04
CA ALA A 464 -23.08 -19.03 18.55
C ALA A 464 -24.09 -18.81 19.70
N ILE A 465 -23.77 -17.89 20.63
CA ILE A 465 -24.69 -17.50 21.71
C ILE A 465 -25.95 -16.86 21.13
N LEU A 466 -25.81 -15.94 20.16
CA LEU A 466 -26.97 -15.32 19.51
C LEU A 466 -27.87 -16.36 18.84
N VAL A 467 -27.28 -17.27 18.06
CA VAL A 467 -28.03 -18.38 17.42
C VAL A 467 -28.73 -19.26 18.48
N TYR A 468 -28.01 -19.60 19.55
CA TYR A 468 -28.61 -20.36 20.65
C TYR A 468 -29.81 -19.63 21.29
N LEU A 469 -29.69 -18.34 21.54
CA LEU A 469 -30.78 -17.55 22.12
C LEU A 469 -31.99 -17.45 21.16
N LEU A 470 -31.73 -17.25 19.86
CA LEU A 470 -32.80 -17.26 18.85
C LEU A 470 -33.49 -18.62 18.77
N PHE A 471 -32.72 -19.69 18.76
CA PHE A 471 -33.25 -21.07 18.73
C PHE A 471 -34.06 -21.37 19.99
N LYS A 472 -33.56 -21.03 21.17
CA LYS A 472 -34.28 -21.16 22.45
C LYS A 472 -35.58 -20.36 22.47
N ARG A 473 -35.58 -19.13 21.91
CA ARG A 473 -36.78 -18.31 21.76
C ARG A 473 -37.81 -18.97 20.83
N GLN A 474 -37.34 -19.58 19.75
CA GLN A 474 -38.24 -20.29 18.81
C GLN A 474 -38.85 -21.54 19.42
N ILE A 475 -38.07 -22.34 20.17
CA ILE A 475 -38.56 -23.49 20.90
C ILE A 475 -39.64 -23.07 21.91
N ARG A 476 -39.38 -22.02 22.72
CA ARG A 476 -40.36 -21.50 23.67
C ARG A 476 -41.67 -21.12 23.01
N LYS A 477 -41.64 -20.39 21.87
CA LYS A 477 -42.83 -20.03 21.10
C LYS A 477 -43.59 -21.27 20.60
N GLN A 478 -42.91 -22.34 20.18
CA GLN A 478 -43.53 -23.55 19.74
C GLN A 478 -44.20 -24.32 20.92
N GLN A 479 -43.52 -24.36 22.08
CA GLN A 479 -44.07 -24.97 23.29
C GLN A 479 -45.32 -24.23 23.79
N GLU A 480 -45.32 -22.90 23.78
CA GLU A 480 -46.49 -22.10 24.16
C GLU A 480 -47.68 -22.39 23.23
N LYS A 481 -47.46 -22.47 21.92
CA LYS A 481 -48.53 -22.85 20.96
C LYS A 481 -49.04 -24.26 21.18
N ALA A 482 -48.15 -25.22 21.44
CA ALA A 482 -48.55 -26.60 21.70
C ALA A 482 -49.38 -26.71 22.99
N ASN A 483 -48.99 -25.98 24.05
CA ASN A 483 -49.74 -25.95 25.30
C ASN A 483 -51.13 -25.33 25.12
N GLN A 484 -51.27 -24.24 24.36
CA GLN A 484 -52.56 -23.63 24.03
C GLN A 484 -53.46 -24.61 23.29
N ILE A 485 -52.96 -25.39 22.35
CA ILE A 485 -53.73 -26.40 21.61
C ILE A 485 -54.17 -27.51 22.55
N ASN A 486 -53.31 -28.00 23.45
CA ASN A 486 -53.65 -29.03 24.42
C ASN A 486 -54.71 -28.56 25.41
N GLU A 487 -54.66 -27.34 25.91
CA GLU A 487 -55.69 -26.76 26.76
C GLU A 487 -57.02 -26.64 26.05
N LEU A 488 -57.04 -26.30 24.77
CA LEU A 488 -58.25 -26.25 23.95
C LEU A 488 -58.90 -27.65 23.81
N HIS A 489 -58.05 -28.68 23.53
CA HIS A 489 -58.54 -30.09 23.48
C HIS A 489 -59.10 -30.58 24.83
N ALA A 490 -58.43 -30.24 25.95
CA ALA A 490 -58.91 -30.55 27.29
C ALA A 490 -60.29 -29.90 27.57
N SER A 491 -60.47 -28.66 27.17
CA SER A 491 -61.77 -27.96 27.29
C SER A 491 -62.86 -28.63 26.47
N ARG A 492 -62.56 -29.12 25.26
CA ARG A 492 -63.51 -29.88 24.46
C ARG A 492 -63.98 -31.14 25.14
N LEU A 493 -63.05 -31.96 25.66
CA LEU A 493 -63.37 -33.22 26.35
C LEU A 493 -64.26 -32.96 27.57
N ILE A 494 -64.01 -31.94 28.37
CA ILE A 494 -64.82 -31.53 29.50
C ILE A 494 -66.24 -31.17 29.04
N ALA A 495 -66.37 -30.44 27.93
CA ALA A 495 -67.65 -30.06 27.36
C ALA A 495 -68.48 -31.31 26.93
N ILE A 496 -67.87 -32.24 26.25
CA ILE A 496 -68.50 -33.46 25.81
C ILE A 496 -68.99 -34.30 27.01
N GLN A 497 -68.13 -34.45 28.03
CA GLN A 497 -68.49 -35.21 29.25
C GLN A 497 -69.63 -34.57 30.07
N SER A 498 -69.72 -33.22 30.08
CA SER A 498 -70.78 -32.51 30.85
C SER A 498 -72.13 -32.42 30.15
N GLN A 499 -72.15 -32.72 28.87
CA GLN A 499 -73.38 -32.58 28.04
C GLN A 499 -74.31 -33.74 27.96
N MET A 500 -73.87 -34.92 28.33
CA MET A 500 -74.79 -36.03 28.52
C MET A 500 -75.23 -36.07 29.98
N ASN A 501 -76.14 -35.16 30.37
CA ASN A 501 -76.76 -35.28 31.67
C ASN A 501 -77.57 -36.57 31.71
N PRO A 502 -77.10 -37.62 32.38
CA PRO A 502 -77.77 -38.93 32.41
C PRO A 502 -79.19 -38.80 32.92
N HIS A 503 -79.40 -37.84 33.82
CA HIS A 503 -80.72 -37.60 34.45
C HIS A 503 -81.73 -37.04 33.43
N PHE A 504 -81.31 -36.17 32.49
CA PHE A 504 -82.18 -35.73 31.41
C PHE A 504 -82.54 -36.86 30.46
N ILE A 505 -81.58 -37.72 30.07
CA ILE A 505 -81.81 -38.85 29.20
C ILE A 505 -82.81 -39.80 29.86
N PHE A 506 -82.57 -40.17 31.13
CA PHE A 506 -83.50 -41.06 31.87
C PHE A 506 -84.89 -40.43 32.03
N ASN A 507 -85.01 -39.20 32.38
CA ASN A 507 -86.27 -38.51 32.54
C ASN A 507 -87.03 -38.34 31.22
N SER A 508 -86.32 -38.07 30.14
CA SER A 508 -86.93 -38.01 28.80
C SER A 508 -87.46 -39.36 28.37
N LEU A 509 -86.68 -40.42 28.58
CA LEU A 509 -87.11 -41.80 28.30
C LEU A 509 -88.29 -42.19 29.18
N ASN A 510 -88.28 -41.88 30.46
CA ASN A 510 -89.41 -42.15 31.35
C ASN A 510 -90.66 -41.38 30.91
N SER A 511 -90.56 -40.18 30.49
CA SER A 511 -91.72 -39.41 29.99
C SER A 511 -92.25 -39.98 28.69
N ILE A 512 -91.37 -40.46 27.80
CA ILE A 512 -91.77 -41.18 26.58
C ILE A 512 -92.44 -42.48 26.95
N GLN A 513 -91.90 -43.20 27.92
CA GLN A 513 -92.46 -44.47 28.41
C GLN A 513 -93.88 -44.25 28.99
N ASP A 514 -94.09 -43.16 29.75
CA ASP A 514 -95.43 -42.86 30.31
C ASP A 514 -96.44 -42.56 29.18
N LEU A 515 -96.02 -41.87 28.11
CA LEU A 515 -96.91 -41.65 26.94
C LEU A 515 -97.25 -42.99 26.20
N VAL A 516 -96.27 -43.87 26.06
CA VAL A 516 -96.46 -45.19 25.45
C VAL A 516 -97.42 -46.03 26.30
N LEU A 517 -97.24 -46.05 27.64
CA LEU A 517 -98.09 -46.81 28.55
C LEU A 517 -99.54 -46.24 28.59
N LYS A 518 -99.74 -44.96 28.31
CA LYS A 518 -101.08 -44.35 28.20
C LYS A 518 -101.72 -44.57 26.84
N GLY A 519 -101.06 -45.23 25.90
CA GLY A 519 -101.65 -45.55 24.57
C GLY A 519 -101.66 -44.33 23.64
N ASP A 520 -100.96 -43.26 23.99
CA ASP A 520 -100.86 -42.00 23.18
C ASP A 520 -99.77 -42.13 22.11
N MET A 521 -100.10 -42.85 21.03
CA MET A 521 -99.14 -43.21 19.98
C MET A 521 -98.60 -41.99 19.22
N ASP A 522 -99.43 -40.99 18.94
CA ASP A 522 -98.98 -39.79 18.19
C ASP A 522 -98.00 -38.94 18.95
N ASN A 523 -98.29 -38.68 20.23
CA ASN A 523 -97.34 -37.94 21.10
C ASN A 523 -96.10 -38.74 21.43
N SER A 524 -96.23 -40.13 21.54
CA SER A 524 -95.07 -41.00 21.71
C SER A 524 -94.13 -40.91 20.53
N TYR A 525 -94.61 -41.05 19.30
CA TYR A 525 -93.82 -40.94 18.07
C TYR A 525 -93.18 -39.58 17.91
N SER A 526 -93.97 -38.50 18.11
CA SER A 526 -93.47 -37.15 18.07
C SER A 526 -92.35 -36.94 19.10
N SER A 527 -92.50 -37.46 20.30
CA SER A 527 -91.53 -37.30 21.38
C SER A 527 -90.22 -38.05 21.08
N ILE A 528 -90.31 -39.33 20.59
CA ILE A 528 -89.13 -40.12 20.17
C ILE A 528 -88.37 -39.36 19.05
N THR A 529 -89.09 -38.83 18.07
CA THR A 529 -88.51 -38.12 16.94
C THR A 529 -87.77 -36.81 17.40
N ARG A 530 -88.42 -36.10 18.28
CA ARG A 530 -87.82 -34.90 18.87
C ARG A 530 -86.59 -35.19 19.71
N PHE A 531 -86.65 -36.24 20.53
CA PHE A 531 -85.54 -36.76 21.33
C PHE A 531 -84.36 -37.21 20.47
N SER A 532 -84.61 -37.98 19.43
CA SER A 532 -83.55 -38.36 18.48
C SER A 532 -82.90 -37.21 17.79
N ASN A 533 -83.69 -36.26 17.39
CA ASN A 533 -83.18 -35.00 16.75
C ASN A 533 -82.33 -34.16 17.74
N LEU A 534 -82.77 -34.04 19.01
CA LEU A 534 -81.98 -33.31 20.01
C LEU A 534 -80.68 -34.00 20.29
N VAL A 535 -80.66 -35.33 20.53
CA VAL A 535 -79.40 -36.08 20.77
C VAL A 535 -78.47 -35.99 19.57
N ARG A 536 -78.95 -36.12 18.35
CA ARG A 536 -78.13 -36.04 17.14
C ARG A 536 -77.56 -34.62 16.99
N ARG A 537 -78.31 -33.55 17.22
CA ARG A 537 -77.81 -32.15 17.16
C ARG A 537 -76.77 -31.95 18.24
N THR A 538 -76.99 -32.33 19.46
CA THR A 538 -76.04 -32.23 20.57
C THR A 538 -74.74 -32.92 20.24
N LEU A 539 -74.75 -34.11 19.70
CA LEU A 539 -73.52 -34.84 19.28
C LEU A 539 -72.80 -34.14 18.13
N ASN A 540 -73.54 -33.70 17.10
CA ASN A 540 -72.92 -33.01 15.94
C ASN A 540 -72.35 -31.63 16.29
N GLN A 541 -72.90 -30.94 17.29
CA GLN A 541 -72.39 -29.65 17.74
C GLN A 541 -71.22 -29.79 18.69
N SER A 542 -71.09 -30.92 19.40
CA SER A 542 -70.02 -31.14 20.36
C SER A 542 -68.61 -31.22 19.72
N ASP A 543 -68.51 -31.60 18.45
CA ASP A 543 -67.26 -31.68 17.68
C ASP A 543 -66.80 -30.34 17.06
N LYS A 544 -67.66 -29.32 17.13
CA LYS A 544 -67.40 -27.99 16.55
C LYS A 544 -66.87 -27.03 17.59
N ASP A 545 -65.87 -26.21 17.19
CA ASP A 545 -65.42 -25.12 18.03
C ASP A 545 -66.41 -23.99 18.16
N PHE A 546 -67.11 -23.73 17.06
CA PHE A 546 -68.16 -22.71 16.93
C PHE A 546 -69.28 -23.25 16.07
N ILE A 547 -70.48 -22.86 16.40
CA ILE A 547 -71.71 -23.13 15.63
C ILE A 547 -72.46 -21.84 15.33
N GLU A 548 -73.31 -21.84 14.32
CA GLU A 548 -74.21 -20.73 14.03
C GLU A 548 -75.13 -20.49 15.21
N PHE A 549 -75.34 -19.24 15.57
CA PHE A 549 -76.26 -18.87 16.66
C PHE A 549 -77.65 -19.50 16.51
N GLU A 550 -78.16 -19.50 15.28
CA GLU A 550 -79.44 -20.13 14.93
C GLU A 550 -79.48 -21.64 15.17
N GLU A 551 -78.34 -22.34 15.03
CA GLU A 551 -78.22 -23.77 15.36
C GLU A 551 -78.35 -24.01 16.86
N GLU A 552 -77.73 -23.17 17.70
CA GLU A 552 -77.85 -23.27 19.17
C GLU A 552 -79.31 -22.94 19.60
N ILE A 553 -79.95 -21.87 19.05
CA ILE A 553 -81.31 -21.53 19.34
C ILE A 553 -82.28 -22.73 19.03
N LYS A 554 -82.15 -23.32 17.85
CA LYS A 554 -82.96 -24.49 17.50
C LYS A 554 -82.77 -25.66 18.48
N THR A 555 -81.58 -25.83 19.01
CA THR A 555 -81.26 -26.87 20.00
C THR A 555 -81.93 -26.56 21.35
N ILE A 556 -81.88 -25.27 21.77
CA ILE A 556 -82.54 -24.79 22.98
C ILE A 556 -84.08 -24.97 22.86
N GLU A 557 -84.65 -24.57 21.70
CA GLU A 557 -86.12 -24.74 21.46
C GLU A 557 -86.54 -26.20 21.54
N LEU A 558 -85.80 -27.13 20.93
CA LEU A 558 -86.09 -28.51 21.02
C LEU A 558 -86.02 -29.04 22.47
N TYR A 559 -85.00 -28.61 23.21
CA TYR A 559 -84.84 -28.97 24.63
C TYR A 559 -85.99 -28.41 25.47
N LEU A 560 -86.33 -27.15 25.36
CA LEU A 560 -87.42 -26.50 26.08
C LEU A 560 -88.79 -27.14 25.72
N GLY A 561 -88.98 -27.49 24.46
CA GLY A 561 -90.20 -28.24 24.00
C GLY A 561 -90.38 -29.64 24.71
N PHE A 562 -89.24 -30.30 25.00
CA PHE A 562 -89.25 -31.55 25.79
C PHE A 562 -89.56 -31.30 27.26
N GLU A 563 -88.96 -30.32 27.87
CA GLU A 563 -89.15 -29.94 29.22
C GLU A 563 -90.57 -29.50 29.47
N LYS A 564 -91.25 -28.82 28.54
CA LYS A 564 -92.66 -28.44 28.59
C LYS A 564 -93.58 -29.63 28.73
N LEU A 565 -93.29 -30.74 28.04
CA LEU A 565 -94.01 -31.99 28.17
C LEU A 565 -93.88 -32.64 29.59
N ARG A 566 -92.63 -32.56 30.15
CA ARG A 566 -92.35 -33.09 31.50
C ARG A 566 -93.08 -32.28 32.60
N PHE A 567 -93.19 -30.95 32.42
CA PHE A 567 -93.96 -30.09 33.31
C PHE A 567 -95.52 -30.12 33.10
N LYS A 568 -96.05 -31.11 32.34
CA LYS A 568 -97.48 -31.31 32.07
C LYS A 568 -98.14 -30.02 31.55
N HIS A 569 -97.50 -29.28 30.70
CA HIS A 569 -97.94 -27.99 30.15
C HIS A 569 -98.05 -26.77 31.15
N GLU A 570 -97.54 -26.94 32.39
CA GLU A 570 -97.50 -25.83 33.38
C GLU A 570 -96.36 -24.88 33.10
N LEU A 571 -95.40 -25.25 32.24
CA LEU A 571 -94.28 -24.41 31.83
C LEU A 571 -94.63 -23.57 30.61
N GLU A 572 -94.55 -22.28 30.80
CA GLU A 572 -94.62 -21.29 29.72
C GLU A 572 -93.18 -20.73 29.55
N PHE A 573 -92.72 -20.71 28.33
CA PHE A 573 -91.37 -20.14 28.04
C PHE A 573 -91.49 -19.21 26.89
N SER A 574 -90.67 -18.13 26.91
CA SER A 574 -90.45 -17.17 25.83
C SER A 574 -89.02 -17.11 25.47
N LEU A 575 -88.74 -17.23 24.19
CA LEU A 575 -87.35 -17.13 23.63
C LEU A 575 -87.33 -15.98 22.64
N ASN A 576 -86.54 -14.93 22.93
CA ASN A 576 -86.43 -13.76 22.10
C ASN A 576 -85.01 -13.58 21.63
N THR A 577 -84.80 -13.61 20.34
CA THR A 577 -83.44 -13.54 19.72
C THR A 577 -83.09 -12.15 19.17
N ASN A 578 -84.02 -11.19 19.26
CA ASN A 578 -83.89 -9.80 18.77
C ASN A 578 -83.23 -9.72 17.37
N GLN A 579 -83.59 -10.66 16.48
CA GLN A 579 -83.05 -10.78 15.10
C GLN A 579 -81.51 -10.85 14.98
N ILE A 580 -80.86 -11.43 16.01
CA ILE A 580 -79.44 -11.69 15.93
C ILE A 580 -79.18 -12.79 14.90
N SER A 581 -78.35 -12.47 13.87
CA SER A 581 -78.00 -13.39 12.80
C SER A 581 -76.52 -13.21 12.44
N GLU A 582 -75.97 -14.13 11.66
CA GLU A 582 -74.61 -14.07 11.13
C GLU A 582 -73.47 -14.06 12.17
N ILE A 583 -73.72 -14.64 13.33
CA ILE A 583 -72.66 -14.85 14.36
C ILE A 583 -72.47 -16.34 14.66
N LEU A 584 -71.23 -16.64 15.04
CA LEU A 584 -70.80 -17.93 15.49
C LEU A 584 -70.52 -17.90 16.99
N ILE A 585 -71.07 -18.85 17.73
CA ILE A 585 -70.89 -18.95 19.18
C ILE A 585 -70.33 -20.37 19.55
N PRO A 586 -69.64 -20.54 20.69
CA PRO A 586 -69.29 -21.82 21.19
C PRO A 586 -70.55 -22.63 21.50
N PRO A 587 -70.66 -23.89 21.04
CA PRO A 587 -71.88 -24.69 21.24
C PRO A 587 -72.13 -24.96 22.71
N MET A 588 -73.43 -25.11 23.07
CA MET A 588 -73.86 -25.60 24.37
C MET A 588 -73.33 -24.86 25.60
N LEU A 589 -73.11 -23.56 25.43
CA LEU A 589 -72.66 -22.71 26.53
C LEU A 589 -73.83 -22.20 27.36
N ILE A 590 -75.03 -22.14 26.77
CA ILE A 590 -76.25 -21.57 27.34
C ILE A 590 -77.09 -22.64 28.00
N GLN A 591 -77.21 -23.81 27.41
CA GLN A 591 -78.07 -24.90 27.82
C GLN A 591 -77.96 -25.22 29.31
N PRO A 592 -76.79 -25.36 29.95
CA PRO A 592 -76.63 -25.66 31.35
C PRO A 592 -77.28 -24.70 32.31
N PHE A 593 -77.37 -23.38 31.91
CA PHE A 593 -78.04 -22.36 32.72
C PHE A 593 -79.55 -22.49 32.60
N ILE A 594 -80.05 -22.82 31.43
CA ILE A 594 -81.46 -23.18 31.22
C ILE A 594 -81.83 -24.41 32.04
N GLU A 595 -81.03 -25.46 32.03
CA GLU A 595 -81.23 -26.65 32.84
C GLU A 595 -81.29 -26.33 34.33
N ASN A 596 -80.35 -25.45 34.82
CA ASN A 596 -80.36 -25.03 36.22
C ASN A 596 -81.64 -24.26 36.58
N ALA A 597 -82.13 -23.40 35.73
CA ALA A 597 -83.41 -22.67 35.92
C ALA A 597 -84.56 -23.58 36.01
N LEU A 598 -84.62 -24.59 35.13
CA LEU A 598 -85.69 -25.58 35.12
C LEU A 598 -85.62 -26.54 36.33
N LEU A 599 -84.46 -27.15 36.60
CA LEU A 599 -84.32 -28.20 37.63
C LEU A 599 -84.30 -27.64 39.06
N HIS A 600 -83.63 -26.51 39.25
CA HIS A 600 -83.41 -25.95 40.58
C HIS A 600 -84.38 -24.78 40.92
N GLY A 601 -84.83 -24.07 39.87
CA GLY A 601 -85.76 -22.96 40.04
C GLY A 601 -87.21 -23.42 39.93
N LEU A 602 -87.63 -23.96 38.81
CA LEU A 602 -89.01 -24.15 38.42
C LEU A 602 -89.59 -25.49 38.87
N LEU A 603 -88.82 -26.57 38.98
CA LEU A 603 -89.30 -27.92 39.32
C LEU A 603 -90.02 -27.95 40.68
N HIS A 604 -89.53 -27.20 41.65
CA HIS A 604 -90.04 -27.15 43.00
C HIS A 604 -91.06 -26.04 43.28
N LYS A 605 -91.45 -25.29 42.23
CA LYS A 605 -92.47 -24.24 42.32
C LYS A 605 -93.85 -24.84 42.14
N GLU A 606 -94.86 -24.43 42.98
CA GLU A 606 -96.22 -24.66 42.79
C GLU A 606 -96.94 -23.57 41.95
N GLY A 607 -97.79 -23.99 41.03
CA GLY A 607 -98.47 -23.03 40.12
C GLY A 607 -97.75 -22.74 38.81
N GLN A 608 -98.14 -21.66 38.15
CA GLN A 608 -97.63 -21.33 36.83
C GLN A 608 -96.14 -21.07 36.85
N LYS A 609 -95.46 -21.73 35.96
CA LYS A 609 -93.97 -21.66 35.80
C LYS A 609 -93.63 -20.90 34.53
N THR A 610 -92.81 -19.88 34.66
CA THR A 610 -92.40 -19.05 33.51
C THR A 610 -90.90 -18.98 33.42
N LEU A 611 -90.36 -19.18 32.19
CA LEU A 611 -88.95 -19.04 31.83
C LEU A 611 -88.88 -18.07 30.69
N ARG A 612 -88.11 -17.00 30.85
CA ARG A 612 -87.82 -16.08 29.83
C ARG A 612 -86.36 -16.09 29.44
N ILE A 613 -86.05 -16.15 28.13
CA ILE A 613 -84.73 -16.14 27.59
C ILE A 613 -84.64 -15.05 26.54
N ASP A 614 -83.82 -14.00 26.81
CA ASP A 614 -83.62 -12.91 25.91
C ASP A 614 -82.18 -12.80 25.47
N PHE A 615 -81.96 -12.73 24.17
CA PHE A 615 -80.66 -12.46 23.58
C PHE A 615 -80.63 -11.03 23.01
N PHE A 616 -79.51 -10.32 23.25
CA PHE A 616 -79.31 -9.03 22.66
C PHE A 616 -77.83 -8.69 22.54
N MET A 617 -77.49 -7.81 21.57
CA MET A 617 -76.16 -7.28 21.38
C MET A 617 -76.08 -5.94 22.13
N LYS A 618 -75.01 -5.75 22.91
CA LYS A 618 -74.66 -4.46 23.53
C LYS A 618 -73.16 -4.27 23.46
N ASP A 619 -72.71 -3.14 22.91
CA ASP A 619 -71.29 -2.76 22.76
C ASP A 619 -70.47 -3.90 22.12
N GLU A 620 -70.92 -4.45 21.00
CA GLU A 620 -70.37 -5.62 20.30
C GLU A 620 -70.22 -6.88 21.15
N THR A 621 -70.89 -7.00 22.28
CA THR A 621 -70.92 -8.22 23.13
C THR A 621 -72.30 -8.86 23.08
N LEU A 622 -72.32 -10.18 22.92
CA LEU A 622 -73.57 -10.95 22.97
C LEU A 622 -73.96 -11.26 24.42
N TYR A 623 -75.15 -10.86 24.79
CA TYR A 623 -75.74 -11.19 26.08
C TYR A 623 -76.88 -12.17 25.91
N CYS A 624 -76.97 -13.13 26.88
CA CYS A 624 -78.14 -13.99 27.08
C CYS A 624 -78.63 -13.78 28.52
N VAL A 625 -79.84 -13.34 28.67
CA VAL A 625 -80.51 -13.24 29.96
C VAL A 625 -81.54 -14.36 30.11
N ILE A 626 -81.42 -15.17 31.16
CA ILE A 626 -82.30 -16.26 31.50
C ILE A 626 -82.96 -15.91 32.82
N GLU A 627 -84.25 -15.72 32.81
CA GLU A 627 -85.09 -15.31 33.97
C GLU A 627 -86.16 -16.38 34.22
N ASP A 628 -86.16 -16.93 35.42
CA ASP A 628 -87.15 -17.84 35.90
C ASP A 628 -87.98 -17.25 37.07
N ASN A 629 -89.21 -17.63 37.21
CA ASN A 629 -90.01 -17.22 38.33
C ASN A 629 -90.07 -18.37 39.40
N GLY A 630 -88.99 -19.10 39.57
CA GLY A 630 -88.85 -20.26 40.46
C GLY A 630 -88.76 -19.88 41.97
N ILE A 631 -88.31 -20.81 42.77
CA ILE A 631 -88.14 -20.64 44.21
C ILE A 631 -86.93 -19.79 44.66
N GLY A 632 -86.16 -19.31 43.72
CA GLY A 632 -84.89 -18.55 43.96
C GLY A 632 -83.76 -19.45 44.48
N ARG A 633 -82.51 -18.94 44.33
CA ARG A 633 -81.24 -19.69 44.59
C ARG A 633 -81.12 -20.09 46.07
N GLU A 634 -81.50 -19.24 47.01
CA GLU A 634 -81.35 -19.51 48.43
C GLU A 634 -82.23 -20.67 48.84
N ASN A 635 -83.51 -20.71 48.39
CA ASN A 635 -84.46 -21.78 48.71
C ASN A 635 -84.03 -23.07 47.98
N ALA A 636 -83.63 -23.02 46.75
CA ALA A 636 -83.06 -24.10 45.99
C ALA A 636 -81.87 -24.77 46.72
N LYS A 637 -80.95 -23.93 47.28
CA LYS A 637 -79.79 -24.42 48.05
C LYS A 637 -80.25 -25.17 49.35
N LYS A 638 -81.21 -24.60 50.08
CA LYS A 638 -81.76 -25.23 51.29
C LYS A 638 -82.40 -26.57 50.98
N ILE A 639 -83.11 -26.77 49.86
CA ILE A 639 -83.68 -28.02 49.41
C ILE A 639 -82.57 -29.06 49.05
N GLN A 640 -81.55 -28.60 48.37
CA GLN A 640 -80.43 -29.42 47.95
C GLN A 640 -79.65 -29.93 49.18
N GLU A 641 -79.40 -29.07 50.20
CA GLU A 641 -78.77 -29.47 51.47
C GLU A 641 -79.56 -30.52 52.27
N ARG A 642 -80.90 -30.43 52.20
CA ARG A 642 -81.81 -31.43 52.86
C ARG A 642 -81.82 -32.81 52.15
N GLN A 643 -81.60 -32.89 50.86
CA GLN A 643 -81.59 -34.08 50.06
C GLN A 643 -80.26 -34.92 50.11
N ARG A 644 -79.24 -34.46 50.95
CA ARG A 644 -77.97 -35.17 51.12
C ARG A 644 -77.19 -35.39 49.79
N SER A 645 -77.45 -34.70 48.79
CA SER A 645 -76.65 -34.76 47.56
C SER A 645 -75.55 -33.63 47.61
N GLY A 646 -74.50 -33.89 48.38
CA GLY A 646 -73.37 -32.98 48.57
C GLY A 646 -72.43 -32.82 47.33
N HIS A 647 -72.94 -33.01 46.17
CA HIS A 647 -72.25 -32.77 44.94
C HIS A 647 -72.64 -31.35 44.44
N GLU A 648 -71.78 -30.34 44.64
CA GLU A 648 -71.75 -29.21 43.70
C GLU A 648 -71.86 -29.78 42.33
N SER A 649 -72.88 -29.39 41.56
CA SER A 649 -73.14 -29.99 40.24
C SER A 649 -71.84 -29.89 39.41
N PHE A 650 -71.35 -31.07 39.03
CA PHE A 650 -70.16 -31.21 38.16
C PHE A 650 -70.29 -30.28 36.94
N ALA A 651 -71.51 -30.07 36.48
CA ALA A 651 -71.85 -29.13 35.40
C ALA A 651 -71.48 -27.69 35.70
N THR A 652 -71.72 -27.16 36.92
CA THR A 652 -71.41 -25.76 37.26
C THR A 652 -69.92 -25.50 37.29
N LYS A 653 -69.12 -26.41 37.85
CA LYS A 653 -67.66 -26.29 37.83
C LYS A 653 -67.08 -26.44 36.42
N ALA A 654 -67.62 -27.32 35.62
CA ALA A 654 -67.21 -27.49 34.22
C ALA A 654 -67.50 -26.23 33.37
N ILE A 655 -68.65 -25.62 33.60
CA ILE A 655 -69.05 -24.39 32.92
C ILE A 655 -68.15 -23.20 33.32
N THR A 656 -67.88 -23.02 34.61
CA THR A 656 -67.01 -21.95 35.09
C THR A 656 -65.62 -22.09 34.46
N LYS A 657 -65.06 -23.31 34.50
CA LYS A 657 -63.75 -23.58 33.91
C LYS A 657 -63.74 -23.36 32.37
N ARG A 658 -64.85 -23.65 31.69
CA ARG A 658 -64.98 -23.37 30.26
C ARG A 658 -65.01 -21.88 29.95
N PHE A 659 -65.71 -21.07 30.77
CA PHE A 659 -65.69 -19.62 30.67
C PHE A 659 -64.30 -19.07 30.92
N ASP A 660 -63.56 -19.57 31.90
CA ASP A 660 -62.18 -19.14 32.18
C ASP A 660 -61.23 -19.44 30.97
N ILE A 661 -61.36 -20.56 30.35
CA ILE A 661 -60.57 -20.91 29.15
C ILE A 661 -60.94 -20.00 27.98
N LEU A 662 -62.26 -19.78 27.74
CA LEU A 662 -62.75 -18.90 26.69
C LEU A 662 -62.35 -17.45 26.93
N LYS A 663 -62.35 -16.97 28.18
CA LYS A 663 -61.85 -15.66 28.59
C LYS A 663 -60.37 -15.49 28.22
N HIS A 664 -59.56 -16.48 28.48
CA HIS A 664 -58.14 -16.46 28.14
C HIS A 664 -57.87 -16.47 26.61
N PHE A 665 -58.72 -17.20 25.88
CA PHE A 665 -58.62 -17.32 24.43
C PHE A 665 -59.09 -16.06 23.68
N PHE A 666 -60.21 -15.46 24.10
CA PHE A 666 -60.81 -14.29 23.47
C PHE A 666 -60.20 -12.95 23.96
N LYS A 667 -59.49 -12.99 25.11
CA LYS A 667 -58.99 -11.78 25.78
C LYS A 667 -60.08 -10.77 26.11
N GLU A 668 -61.31 -11.22 26.29
CA GLU A 668 -62.48 -10.39 26.61
C GLU A 668 -62.98 -10.71 28.00
N GLU A 669 -63.66 -9.78 28.64
CA GLU A 669 -64.33 -9.99 29.90
C GLU A 669 -65.62 -10.80 29.69
N LEU A 670 -65.47 -12.10 29.60
CA LEU A 670 -66.59 -13.05 29.58
C LEU A 670 -67.00 -13.39 31.01
N GLY A 671 -68.28 -13.73 31.22
CA GLY A 671 -68.68 -14.13 32.54
C GLY A 671 -70.20 -14.36 32.72
N VAL A 672 -70.52 -14.78 33.91
CA VAL A 672 -71.87 -15.08 34.35
C VAL A 672 -72.16 -14.19 35.57
N SER A 673 -73.23 -13.50 35.54
CA SER A 673 -73.77 -12.76 36.71
C SER A 673 -75.15 -13.26 37.08
N TYR A 674 -75.41 -13.27 38.36
CA TYR A 674 -76.68 -13.72 38.94
C TYR A 674 -77.31 -12.56 39.69
N GLU A 675 -78.60 -12.35 39.47
CA GLU A 675 -79.43 -11.44 40.22
C GLU A 675 -80.58 -12.27 40.82
N ASP A 676 -80.68 -12.29 42.14
CA ASP A 676 -81.73 -13.00 42.86
C ASP A 676 -82.92 -12.02 43.12
N SER A 677 -84.15 -12.48 42.83
CA SER A 677 -85.36 -11.76 43.14
C SER A 677 -86.16 -12.55 44.18
N GLU A 678 -87.13 -11.90 44.81
CA GLU A 678 -88.00 -12.54 45.77
C GLU A 678 -88.83 -13.67 45.15
N THR A 679 -88.94 -13.69 43.85
CA THR A 679 -89.75 -14.64 43.07
C THR A 679 -89.04 -15.26 41.85
N GLY A 680 -87.75 -15.66 42.01
CA GLY A 680 -87.08 -16.28 40.93
C GLY A 680 -85.63 -15.94 40.87
N THR A 681 -84.96 -16.34 39.79
CA THR A 681 -83.50 -16.04 39.50
C THR A 681 -83.35 -15.50 38.11
N LYS A 682 -82.51 -14.45 37.95
CA LYS A 682 -82.09 -13.93 36.68
C LYS A 682 -80.58 -14.15 36.49
N VAL A 683 -80.21 -14.80 35.40
CA VAL A 683 -78.84 -15.10 35.04
C VAL A 683 -78.48 -14.35 33.77
N THR A 684 -77.40 -13.56 33.79
CA THR A 684 -76.91 -12.86 32.64
C THR A 684 -75.58 -13.44 32.23
N LEU A 685 -75.50 -13.91 30.99
CA LEU A 685 -74.31 -14.48 30.37
C LEU A 685 -73.73 -13.51 29.38
N LYS A 686 -72.43 -13.27 29.44
CA LYS A 686 -71.68 -12.60 28.37
C LYS A 686 -71.04 -13.72 27.54
N ILE A 687 -71.45 -13.84 26.25
CA ILE A 687 -71.11 -14.98 25.40
C ILE A 687 -70.11 -14.52 24.35
N PRO A 688 -68.93 -15.24 24.21
CA PRO A 688 -68.02 -14.95 23.14
C PRO A 688 -68.62 -15.30 21.79
N HIS A 689 -68.39 -14.48 20.82
CA HIS A 689 -68.89 -14.71 19.46
C HIS A 689 -67.89 -14.29 18.40
N ARG A 690 -68.07 -14.77 17.20
CA ARG A 690 -67.34 -14.32 16.00
C ARG A 690 -68.37 -13.95 14.94
N LYS A 691 -68.06 -12.93 14.14
CA LYS A 691 -68.86 -12.63 12.95
C LYS A 691 -68.61 -13.76 11.92
N ARG A 692 -69.67 -14.15 11.26
CA ARG A 692 -69.61 -15.07 10.13
C ARG A 692 -69.06 -14.28 8.93
N PHE A 693 -67.88 -14.71 8.42
CA PHE A 693 -67.33 -14.11 7.20
C PHE A 693 -67.93 -14.70 5.96
#